data_398dc239ff8919a5fe4aefbba4df6dde
#
_entry.id   398dc239ff8919a5fe4aefbba4df6dde
#
_cell.length_a   1.000
_cell.length_b   1.000
_cell.length_c   1.000
_cell.angle_alpha   90.00
_cell.angle_beta   90.00
_cell.angle_gamma   90.00
#
_symmetry.space_group_name_H-M   'P 1'
#
loop_
_entity.id
_entity.type
_entity.pdbx_description
1 polymer ?
#
loop_
_entity_poly.entity_id
_entity_poly.type
_entity_poly.pdbx_seq_one_letter_code
_entity_poly.pdbx_strand_id
1 'polypeptide(L)'
;MKKIAIVLISVLFLNFLSKADEGMWLPQLLGDKVYADMVKKGLKLTKEQLFSLNKNSIKDAIVLFGQGCTAEIVSKEGLLFTNHHCGYNDIAAASTVAHNYLKDGFWAKSKIEEIACPGLSVQFLIKMEDVTAKVQEKIKDLKPTDVAAKLPAILNELSVKAAEGTGYEVRINSFFKGNQFLQFTYQRYKDVRLVGVPPESIGKFGGDTDNWEWPRHTGDFSIFRVYMGKDGKPAEYKEENIPYAPKYFLPVSIKGIKDGDFSMIYGYPGSTNRYETSFGIKLKVDIDNPNTVSLRDARLKCMLVEMMKDPAVKIQLAGNYAQVANYWKFFDGESKQLIKHNVIGLKEKEEETFTNWAKGKPEYDNLFTKIKDTYTNWRPYAKHRVYIAEGILGSPLLAFANSFKALDNALTNNKPEDVSKITTALKTAYDKYIKAANITSDRNIVAIITKLFYSDIDPDQRPQAFYTTLKTNFGSLESDDTYTKFSKSLFENTFLLNKEAWANFIAKPDTATLHKDIAYKTATAFTDNYNNNYNKFFIEFNANNYALNNLYQKGILQMRNDKNIYPDANQTMRISYGNVKSYTPKDGLHCKEICTVKGILEKYKPNDYEFDAPAKLIELIKNKDFGQYADKQTGDVVVSFISNNDITGGNSGSPVLNGKGELIGLAFDGNYEALSHKLAVDKDLNRTISLDIRYMLFIVDKLGGAKNIIDELMLVK
;
A
#
# COMPACT_ATOMS: atom_id res chain seq x y z
N MET A 1 34.67 70.56 7.15
CA MET A 1 34.92 69.10 7.17
C MET A 1 33.60 68.42 7.48
N LYS A 2 32.91 67.95 6.44
CA LYS A 2 31.60 67.27 6.56
C LYS A 2 31.81 65.79 6.81
N LYS A 3 31.29 65.30 7.93
CA LYS A 3 31.25 63.86 8.23
C LYS A 3 30.11 63.22 7.43
N ILE A 4 30.44 62.33 6.54
CA ILE A 4 29.51 61.47 5.80
C ILE A 4 29.24 60.26 6.71
N ALA A 5 28.00 60.13 7.19
CA ALA A 5 27.52 58.96 7.88
C ALA A 5 27.05 57.93 6.83
N ILE A 6 27.79 56.83 6.72
CA ILE A 6 27.38 55.68 5.91
C ILE A 6 26.40 54.87 6.77
N VAL A 7 25.14 54.90 6.39
CA VAL A 7 24.10 53.99 6.93
C VAL A 7 24.19 52.68 6.19
N LEU A 8 24.74 51.65 6.82
CA LEU A 8 24.68 50.28 6.34
C LEU A 8 23.23 49.76 6.52
N ILE A 9 22.47 49.74 5.45
CA ILE A 9 21.20 49.01 5.43
C ILE A 9 21.53 47.54 5.32
N SER A 10 21.56 46.85 6.45
CA SER A 10 21.56 45.37 6.48
C SER A 10 20.21 44.88 5.99
N VAL A 11 20.13 44.52 4.71
CA VAL A 11 19.01 43.80 4.18
C VAL A 11 19.07 42.39 4.79
N LEU A 12 18.34 42.21 5.89
CA LEU A 12 18.00 40.89 6.39
C LEU A 12 17.20 40.17 5.30
N PHE A 13 17.87 39.36 4.50
CA PHE A 13 17.22 38.29 3.77
C PHE A 13 16.60 37.35 4.82
N LEU A 14 15.37 37.64 5.22
CA LEU A 14 14.48 36.65 5.79
C LEU A 14 14.32 35.57 4.71
N ASN A 15 15.16 34.56 4.80
CA ASN A 15 14.87 33.28 4.19
C ASN A 15 13.51 32.85 4.76
N PHE A 16 12.43 33.20 4.07
CA PHE A 16 11.18 32.49 4.18
C PHE A 16 11.49 31.05 3.77
N LEU A 17 11.89 30.24 4.73
CA LEU A 17 11.87 28.80 4.60
C LEU A 17 10.44 28.48 4.20
N SER A 18 10.24 28.30 2.89
CA SER A 18 9.01 27.79 2.32
C SER A 18 8.74 26.49 3.07
N LYS A 19 7.77 26.53 3.97
CA LYS A 19 7.31 25.32 4.63
C LYS A 19 6.80 24.40 3.55
N ALA A 20 7.37 23.24 3.53
CA ALA A 20 7.29 22.17 2.59
C ALA A 20 5.93 21.79 2.09
N ASP A 21 6.04 21.20 1.01
CA ASP A 21 5.22 20.40 0.15
C ASP A 21 4.61 19.14 0.85
N GLU A 22 4.61 19.10 2.18
CA GLU A 22 4.02 18.04 2.99
C GLU A 22 2.50 18.14 2.99
N GLY A 23 1.85 16.99 2.79
CA GLY A 23 0.41 16.85 2.92
C GLY A 23 -0.25 16.21 1.70
N MET A 24 -1.22 15.35 2.02
CA MET A 24 -2.12 14.72 1.06
C MET A 24 -3.51 15.34 1.24
N TRP A 25 -3.78 16.38 0.47
CA TRP A 25 -4.91 17.27 0.65
C TRP A 25 -6.20 16.71 0.03
N LEU A 26 -7.33 16.91 0.70
CA LEU A 26 -8.65 16.63 0.11
C LEU A 26 -8.95 17.69 -0.97
N PRO A 27 -9.15 17.30 -2.24
CA PRO A 27 -9.29 18.26 -3.34
C PRO A 27 -10.45 19.23 -3.17
N GLN A 28 -11.60 18.74 -2.68
CA GLN A 28 -12.80 19.54 -2.43
C GLN A 28 -12.59 20.56 -1.29
N LEU A 29 -11.71 20.26 -0.32
CA LEU A 29 -11.47 21.09 0.85
C LEU A 29 -10.14 21.85 0.77
N LEU A 30 -9.59 21.99 -0.45
CA LEU A 30 -8.33 22.68 -0.70
C LEU A 30 -8.44 24.16 -0.29
N GLY A 31 -7.77 24.53 0.80
CA GLY A 31 -7.79 25.89 1.34
C GLY A 31 -7.11 26.92 0.41
N ASP A 32 -7.47 28.20 0.55
CA ASP A 32 -6.92 29.27 -0.31
C ASP A 32 -5.42 29.42 -0.21
N LYS A 33 -4.84 29.25 0.99
CA LYS A 33 -3.40 29.32 1.20
C LYS A 33 -2.66 28.19 0.49
N VAL A 34 -3.16 26.95 0.56
CA VAL A 34 -2.58 25.78 -0.12
C VAL A 34 -2.67 25.98 -1.63
N TYR A 35 -3.82 26.37 -2.14
CA TYR A 35 -4.00 26.66 -3.56
C TYR A 35 -3.07 27.79 -4.06
N ALA A 36 -2.93 28.88 -3.28
CA ALA A 36 -2.03 29.97 -3.63
C ALA A 36 -0.56 29.53 -3.68
N ASP A 37 -0.14 28.61 -2.76
CA ASP A 37 1.20 28.02 -2.81
C ASP A 37 1.39 27.12 -4.05
N MET A 38 0.40 26.31 -4.41
CA MET A 38 0.42 25.53 -5.65
C MET A 38 0.59 26.44 -6.89
N VAL A 39 -0.15 27.54 -6.97
CA VAL A 39 -0.04 28.53 -8.05
C VAL A 39 1.35 29.16 -8.08
N LYS A 40 1.89 29.55 -6.92
CA LYS A 40 3.26 30.10 -6.81
C LYS A 40 4.30 29.12 -7.31
N LYS A 41 4.13 27.81 -7.07
CA LYS A 41 5.02 26.74 -7.52
C LYS A 41 4.86 26.38 -8.99
N GLY A 42 3.80 26.81 -9.65
CA GLY A 42 3.63 26.62 -11.09
C GLY A 42 2.29 26.07 -11.57
N LEU A 43 1.33 25.81 -10.67
CA LEU A 43 -0.02 25.40 -11.07
C LEU A 43 -0.69 26.49 -11.91
N LYS A 44 -1.31 26.08 -13.04
CA LYS A 44 -2.04 26.95 -13.97
C LYS A 44 -3.55 26.70 -13.99
N LEU A 45 -4.01 25.69 -13.24
CA LEU A 45 -5.41 25.27 -13.21
C LEU A 45 -6.15 25.96 -12.08
N THR A 46 -7.45 26.20 -12.28
CA THR A 46 -8.35 26.69 -11.24
C THR A 46 -8.74 25.55 -10.27
N LYS A 47 -9.23 25.90 -9.09
CA LYS A 47 -9.77 24.89 -8.14
C LYS A 47 -10.88 24.06 -8.80
N GLU A 48 -11.74 24.65 -9.62
CA GLU A 48 -12.83 23.97 -10.30
C GLU A 48 -12.33 22.97 -11.35
N GLN A 49 -11.22 23.28 -12.04
CA GLN A 49 -10.57 22.34 -12.96
C GLN A 49 -9.89 21.18 -12.23
N LEU A 50 -9.40 21.39 -11.02
CA LEU A 50 -8.86 20.33 -10.18
C LEU A 50 -9.98 19.42 -9.68
N PHE A 51 -11.02 20.00 -9.11
CA PHE A 51 -12.14 19.26 -8.52
C PHE A 51 -13.45 20.02 -8.70
N SER A 52 -14.42 19.39 -9.34
CA SER A 52 -15.79 19.89 -9.45
C SER A 52 -16.78 18.72 -9.35
N LEU A 53 -17.91 18.95 -8.68
CA LEU A 53 -19.06 18.03 -8.67
C LEU A 53 -20.05 18.34 -9.79
N ASN A 54 -19.99 19.57 -10.32
CA ASN A 54 -20.99 20.10 -11.28
C ASN A 54 -20.45 20.18 -12.71
N LYS A 55 -19.13 20.20 -12.88
CA LYS A 55 -18.44 20.27 -14.18
C LYS A 55 -17.40 19.17 -14.29
N ASN A 56 -17.00 18.84 -15.50
CA ASN A 56 -15.90 17.91 -15.73
C ASN A 56 -14.59 18.52 -15.21
N SER A 57 -13.83 17.72 -14.48
CA SER A 57 -12.58 18.12 -13.86
C SER A 57 -11.60 16.96 -13.84
N ILE A 58 -10.34 17.20 -13.47
CA ILE A 58 -9.31 16.16 -13.38
C ILE A 58 -9.77 14.97 -12.55
N LYS A 59 -10.54 15.18 -11.46
CA LYS A 59 -11.04 14.09 -10.62
C LYS A 59 -11.78 12.99 -11.40
N ASP A 60 -12.42 13.35 -12.52
CA ASP A 60 -13.21 12.42 -13.34
C ASP A 60 -12.35 11.47 -14.18
N ALA A 61 -11.04 11.75 -14.28
CA ALA A 61 -10.08 10.85 -14.89
C ALA A 61 -9.36 9.94 -13.87
N ILE A 62 -9.48 10.19 -12.56
CA ILE A 62 -8.72 9.48 -11.54
C ILE A 62 -9.60 8.42 -10.89
N VAL A 63 -9.13 7.19 -10.88
CA VAL A 63 -9.89 6.05 -10.36
C VAL A 63 -9.13 5.29 -9.29
N LEU A 64 -9.87 4.73 -8.33
CA LEU A 64 -9.36 3.69 -7.47
C LEU A 64 -9.33 2.38 -8.29
N PHE A 65 -8.15 1.80 -8.43
CA PHE A 65 -7.89 0.60 -9.23
C PHE A 65 -7.75 -0.62 -8.33
N GLY A 66 -8.53 -1.66 -8.64
CA GLY A 66 -8.51 -2.90 -7.88
C GLY A 66 -8.80 -2.68 -6.38
N GLN A 67 -7.92 -3.20 -5.54
CA GLN A 67 -8.10 -3.15 -4.08
C GLN A 67 -7.26 -2.08 -3.37
N GLY A 68 -6.55 -1.22 -4.09
CA GLY A 68 -5.75 -0.23 -3.38
C GLY A 68 -4.78 0.61 -4.18
N CYS A 69 -4.66 0.41 -5.48
CA CYS A 69 -3.88 1.27 -6.36
C CYS A 69 -4.71 2.43 -6.93
N THR A 70 -4.04 3.34 -7.59
CA THR A 70 -4.65 4.41 -8.39
C THR A 70 -4.42 4.13 -9.87
N ALA A 71 -5.29 4.65 -10.72
CA ALA A 71 -5.10 4.68 -12.16
C ALA A 71 -5.76 5.93 -12.75
N GLU A 72 -5.44 6.25 -14.00
CA GLU A 72 -6.01 7.39 -14.71
C GLU A 72 -6.48 7.05 -16.11
N ILE A 73 -7.56 7.70 -16.51
CA ILE A 73 -8.11 7.61 -17.85
C ILE A 73 -7.35 8.59 -18.77
N VAL A 74 -6.85 8.09 -19.89
CA VAL A 74 -5.98 8.84 -20.83
C VAL A 74 -6.53 8.93 -22.24
N SER A 75 -7.71 8.39 -22.50
CA SER A 75 -8.36 8.46 -23.84
C SER A 75 -9.86 8.64 -23.77
N LYS A 76 -10.45 8.98 -24.90
CA LYS A 76 -11.92 9.10 -25.09
C LYS A 76 -12.65 7.75 -25.01
N GLU A 77 -11.93 6.65 -25.10
CA GLU A 77 -12.46 5.30 -25.14
C GLU A 77 -12.04 4.48 -23.88
N GLY A 78 -11.83 5.15 -22.76
CA GLY A 78 -11.63 4.52 -21.47
C GLY A 78 -10.29 3.80 -21.30
N LEU A 79 -9.28 4.13 -22.12
CA LEU A 79 -7.91 3.61 -21.93
C LEU A 79 -7.37 4.15 -20.60
N LEU A 80 -6.72 3.27 -19.84
CA LEU A 80 -6.34 3.51 -18.46
C LEU A 80 -4.89 3.10 -18.24
N PHE A 81 -4.11 3.97 -17.58
CA PHE A 81 -2.73 3.69 -17.17
C PHE A 81 -2.65 3.44 -15.68
N THR A 82 -1.77 2.52 -15.28
CA THR A 82 -1.39 2.24 -13.89
C THR A 82 -0.03 1.56 -13.84
N ASN A 83 0.46 1.19 -12.65
CA ASN A 83 1.72 0.47 -12.53
C ASN A 83 1.62 -1.00 -12.94
N HIS A 84 2.75 -1.59 -13.29
CA HIS A 84 2.90 -3.03 -13.55
C HIS A 84 2.56 -3.85 -12.30
N HIS A 85 3.10 -3.45 -11.15
CA HIS A 85 2.85 -4.14 -9.89
C HIS A 85 1.39 -4.06 -9.43
N CYS A 86 0.63 -3.03 -9.84
CA CYS A 86 -0.81 -2.92 -9.57
C CYS A 86 -1.64 -3.93 -10.36
N GLY A 87 -1.26 -4.21 -11.62
CA GLY A 87 -1.89 -5.20 -12.48
C GLY A 87 -1.33 -6.61 -12.34
N TYR A 88 -0.29 -6.82 -11.54
CA TYR A 88 0.51 -8.04 -11.51
C TYR A 88 -0.32 -9.32 -11.37
N ASN A 89 -1.24 -9.36 -10.42
CA ASN A 89 -2.08 -10.54 -10.18
C ASN A 89 -3.05 -10.81 -11.32
N ASP A 90 -3.58 -9.78 -11.95
CA ASP A 90 -4.53 -9.91 -13.07
C ASP A 90 -3.80 -10.38 -14.34
N ILE A 91 -2.58 -9.85 -14.57
CA ILE A 91 -1.69 -10.29 -15.66
C ILE A 91 -1.26 -11.75 -15.45
N ALA A 92 -0.90 -12.11 -14.21
CA ALA A 92 -0.56 -13.49 -13.87
C ALA A 92 -1.75 -14.44 -14.08
N ALA A 93 -2.96 -14.02 -13.69
CA ALA A 93 -4.19 -14.81 -13.88
C ALA A 93 -4.55 -15.00 -15.37
N ALA A 94 -4.24 -14.01 -16.20
CA ALA A 94 -4.42 -14.08 -17.66
C ALA A 94 -3.34 -14.94 -18.35
N SER A 95 -2.18 -15.18 -17.70
CA SER A 95 -1.06 -15.92 -18.26
C SER A 95 -1.30 -17.42 -18.23
N THR A 96 -0.78 -18.12 -19.24
CA THR A 96 -0.73 -19.58 -19.34
C THR A 96 0.69 -20.04 -19.65
N VAL A 97 0.95 -21.35 -19.62
CA VAL A 97 2.25 -21.90 -20.02
C VAL A 97 2.58 -21.57 -21.49
N ALA A 98 1.56 -21.54 -22.35
CA ALA A 98 1.72 -21.21 -23.78
C ALA A 98 1.81 -19.69 -24.04
N HIS A 99 1.23 -18.87 -23.16
CA HIS A 99 1.19 -17.42 -23.27
C HIS A 99 1.50 -16.79 -21.91
N ASN A 100 2.79 -16.62 -21.61
CA ASN A 100 3.23 -16.05 -20.35
C ASN A 100 3.35 -14.53 -20.45
N TYR A 101 2.22 -13.83 -20.29
CA TYR A 101 2.16 -12.37 -20.43
C TYR A 101 2.98 -11.61 -19.38
N LEU A 102 3.23 -12.21 -18.20
CA LEU A 102 4.18 -11.64 -17.25
C LEU A 102 5.60 -11.63 -17.79
N LYS A 103 6.06 -12.78 -18.31
CA LYS A 103 7.43 -12.95 -18.80
C LYS A 103 7.66 -12.23 -20.12
N ASP A 104 6.74 -12.40 -21.07
CA ASP A 104 6.95 -12.01 -22.47
C ASP A 104 6.33 -10.64 -22.81
N GLY A 105 5.48 -10.10 -21.91
CA GLY A 105 4.66 -8.94 -22.20
C GLY A 105 3.43 -9.26 -23.05
N PHE A 106 2.55 -8.27 -23.22
CA PHE A 106 1.36 -8.38 -24.05
C PHE A 106 0.99 -7.01 -24.64
N TRP A 107 0.57 -6.98 -25.90
CA TRP A 107 0.14 -5.77 -26.59
C TRP A 107 -1.03 -6.10 -27.52
N ALA A 108 -2.24 -5.74 -27.13
CA ALA A 108 -3.43 -5.87 -27.96
C ALA A 108 -3.32 -4.95 -29.18
N LYS A 109 -3.53 -5.48 -30.39
CA LYS A 109 -3.53 -4.73 -31.65
C LYS A 109 -4.92 -4.22 -32.02
N SER A 110 -5.94 -4.74 -31.36
CA SER A 110 -7.34 -4.34 -31.54
C SER A 110 -8.11 -4.59 -30.22
N LYS A 111 -9.29 -4.00 -30.10
CA LYS A 111 -10.16 -4.15 -28.91
C LYS A 111 -10.64 -5.58 -28.70
N ILE A 112 -10.68 -6.40 -29.77
CA ILE A 112 -11.05 -7.83 -29.68
C ILE A 112 -9.98 -8.67 -29.00
N GLU A 113 -8.72 -8.24 -29.09
CA GLU A 113 -7.60 -8.92 -28.45
C GLU A 113 -7.43 -8.54 -26.97
N GLU A 114 -8.13 -7.53 -26.49
CA GLU A 114 -8.06 -7.10 -25.08
C GLU A 114 -8.58 -8.18 -24.15
N ILE A 115 -7.79 -8.53 -23.12
CA ILE A 115 -8.05 -9.69 -22.27
C ILE A 115 -8.87 -9.28 -21.06
N ALA A 116 -10.03 -9.91 -20.85
CA ALA A 116 -10.85 -9.69 -19.67
C ALA A 116 -10.11 -10.07 -18.37
N CYS A 117 -10.24 -9.24 -17.33
CA CYS A 117 -9.66 -9.46 -16.00
C CYS A 117 -10.78 -9.71 -14.97
N PRO A 118 -11.27 -10.94 -14.81
CA PRO A 118 -12.37 -11.24 -13.91
C PRO A 118 -12.04 -10.89 -12.46
N GLY A 119 -12.93 -10.10 -11.81
CA GLY A 119 -12.75 -9.65 -10.43
C GLY A 119 -12.02 -8.31 -10.29
N LEU A 120 -11.34 -7.83 -11.34
CA LEU A 120 -10.80 -6.47 -11.37
C LEU A 120 -11.93 -5.46 -11.57
N SER A 121 -11.83 -4.33 -10.89
CA SER A 121 -12.78 -3.24 -11.04
C SER A 121 -12.13 -1.89 -10.80
N VAL A 122 -12.75 -0.84 -11.33
CA VAL A 122 -12.35 0.54 -11.05
C VAL A 122 -13.51 1.32 -10.46
N GLN A 123 -13.19 2.30 -9.59
CA GLN A 123 -14.19 3.12 -8.92
C GLN A 123 -13.93 4.60 -9.21
N PHE A 124 -14.94 5.29 -9.72
CA PHE A 124 -14.95 6.73 -9.94
C PHE A 124 -15.63 7.45 -8.78
N LEU A 125 -15.01 8.48 -8.23
CA LEU A 125 -15.61 9.32 -7.21
C LEU A 125 -16.70 10.20 -7.82
N ILE A 126 -17.95 10.02 -7.36
CA ILE A 126 -19.12 10.78 -7.80
C ILE A 126 -19.37 11.97 -6.87
N LYS A 127 -19.34 11.74 -5.54
CA LYS A 127 -19.73 12.73 -4.55
C LYS A 127 -18.94 12.56 -3.25
N MET A 128 -18.72 13.68 -2.55
CA MET A 128 -18.17 13.72 -1.20
C MET A 128 -19.04 14.67 -0.35
N GLU A 129 -19.41 14.24 0.86
CA GLU A 129 -20.27 15.00 1.79
C GLU A 129 -19.74 14.89 3.21
N ASP A 130 -19.86 15.98 3.97
CA ASP A 130 -19.60 15.95 5.42
C ASP A 130 -20.84 15.37 6.13
N VAL A 131 -20.64 14.27 6.84
CA VAL A 131 -21.67 13.56 7.62
C VAL A 131 -21.33 13.51 9.10
N THR A 132 -20.41 14.37 9.54
CA THR A 132 -19.91 14.40 10.92
C THR A 132 -21.05 14.46 11.92
N ALA A 133 -22.03 15.36 11.73
CA ALA A 133 -23.17 15.49 12.64
C ALA A 133 -24.00 14.20 12.74
N LYS A 134 -24.21 13.47 11.62
CA LYS A 134 -24.95 12.22 11.61
C LYS A 134 -24.23 11.11 12.39
N VAL A 135 -22.90 11.04 12.26
CA VAL A 135 -22.11 10.03 12.98
C VAL A 135 -22.01 10.41 14.46
N GLN A 136 -21.79 11.69 14.78
CA GLN A 136 -21.71 12.18 16.16
C GLN A 136 -23.03 11.90 16.91
N GLU A 137 -24.18 12.05 16.28
CA GLU A 137 -25.48 11.71 16.89
C GLU A 137 -25.59 10.22 17.26
N LYS A 138 -24.99 9.33 16.46
CA LYS A 138 -24.98 7.86 16.72
C LYS A 138 -24.01 7.47 17.85
N ILE A 139 -22.98 8.23 18.10
CA ILE A 139 -21.94 7.89 19.08
C ILE A 139 -21.98 8.74 20.37
N LYS A 140 -22.84 9.77 20.45
CA LYS A 140 -22.88 10.73 21.56
C LYS A 140 -23.06 10.10 22.94
N ASP A 141 -23.82 9.00 23.03
CA ASP A 141 -24.14 8.31 24.28
C ASP A 141 -23.14 7.17 24.60
N LEU A 142 -22.14 6.94 23.73
CA LEU A 142 -21.10 5.96 23.97
C LEU A 142 -19.99 6.54 24.84
N LYS A 143 -19.43 5.70 25.72
CA LYS A 143 -18.17 6.05 26.38
C LYS A 143 -17.07 6.18 25.33
N PRO A 144 -16.13 7.13 25.44
CA PRO A 144 -15.05 7.32 24.48
C PRO A 144 -14.27 6.03 24.16
N THR A 145 -14.06 5.17 25.16
CA THR A 145 -13.40 3.87 25.02
C THR A 145 -14.24 2.84 24.24
N ASP A 146 -15.58 2.94 24.24
CA ASP A 146 -16.45 2.02 23.50
C ASP A 146 -16.57 2.41 22.03
N VAL A 147 -16.26 3.65 21.68
CA VAL A 147 -16.37 4.16 20.31
C VAL A 147 -15.46 3.36 19.38
N ALA A 148 -14.22 3.08 19.78
CA ALA A 148 -13.28 2.31 18.96
C ALA A 148 -13.84 0.96 18.48
N ALA A 149 -14.56 0.25 19.35
CA ALA A 149 -15.13 -1.06 19.04
C ALA A 149 -16.43 -0.98 18.19
N LYS A 150 -17.25 0.05 18.39
CA LYS A 150 -18.57 0.18 17.77
C LYS A 150 -18.59 0.99 16.48
N LEU A 151 -17.65 1.93 16.34
CA LEU A 151 -17.61 2.86 15.21
C LEU A 151 -17.58 2.18 13.83
N PRO A 152 -16.79 1.11 13.59
CA PRO A 152 -16.79 0.45 12.28
C PRO A 152 -18.16 -0.07 11.87
N ALA A 153 -18.91 -0.67 12.79
CA ALA A 153 -20.27 -1.16 12.53
C ALA A 153 -21.25 -0.02 12.25
N ILE A 154 -21.16 1.08 13.00
CA ILE A 154 -22.00 2.28 12.81
C ILE A 154 -21.74 2.91 11.43
N LEU A 155 -20.45 3.06 11.05
CA LEU A 155 -20.09 3.62 9.74
C LEU A 155 -20.58 2.73 8.60
N ASN A 156 -20.48 1.40 8.75
CA ASN A 156 -20.97 0.46 7.77
C ASN A 156 -22.50 0.53 7.63
N GLU A 157 -23.25 0.54 8.75
CA GLU A 157 -24.72 0.69 8.74
C GLU A 157 -25.14 1.95 7.98
N LEU A 158 -24.52 3.09 8.31
CA LEU A 158 -24.82 4.35 7.65
C LEU A 158 -24.45 4.34 6.16
N SER A 159 -23.34 3.68 5.79
CA SER A 159 -22.88 3.53 4.40
C SER A 159 -23.85 2.68 3.58
N VAL A 160 -24.28 1.52 4.11
CA VAL A 160 -25.24 0.64 3.46
C VAL A 160 -26.58 1.37 3.25
N LYS A 161 -27.08 2.05 4.28
CA LYS A 161 -28.31 2.83 4.18
C LYS A 161 -28.22 3.96 3.14
N ALA A 162 -27.07 4.63 3.04
CA ALA A 162 -26.87 5.70 2.07
C ALA A 162 -26.72 5.17 0.63
N ALA A 163 -26.31 3.91 0.45
CA ALA A 163 -26.18 3.25 -0.86
C ALA A 163 -27.51 2.66 -1.36
N GLU A 164 -28.47 2.41 -0.47
CA GLU A 164 -29.71 1.69 -0.77
C GLU A 164 -30.50 2.35 -1.90
N GLY A 165 -30.84 1.58 -2.94
CA GLY A 165 -31.59 2.03 -4.11
C GLY A 165 -30.84 2.95 -5.08
N THR A 166 -29.57 3.30 -4.81
CA THR A 166 -28.81 4.27 -5.63
C THR A 166 -28.04 3.66 -6.78
N GLY A 167 -27.69 2.38 -6.70
CA GLY A 167 -26.76 1.70 -7.64
C GLY A 167 -25.29 2.14 -7.47
N TYR A 168 -24.99 2.94 -6.45
CA TYR A 168 -23.64 3.38 -6.09
C TYR A 168 -23.10 2.63 -4.89
N GLU A 169 -21.77 2.66 -4.73
CA GLU A 169 -21.12 2.28 -3.49
C GLU A 169 -20.91 3.51 -2.62
N VAL A 170 -21.21 3.38 -1.33
CA VAL A 170 -21.00 4.47 -0.37
C VAL A 170 -20.08 3.99 0.73
N ARG A 171 -19.10 4.83 1.10
CA ARG A 171 -18.21 4.62 2.24
C ARG A 171 -18.14 5.87 3.08
N ILE A 172 -18.21 5.71 4.39
CA ILE A 172 -17.97 6.80 5.34
C ILE A 172 -16.62 6.56 6.00
N ASN A 173 -15.71 7.50 5.81
CA ASN A 173 -14.37 7.46 6.35
C ASN A 173 -14.20 8.43 7.52
N SER A 174 -13.45 7.99 8.53
CA SER A 174 -13.03 8.82 9.66
C SER A 174 -11.81 9.65 9.29
N PHE A 175 -11.80 10.90 9.70
CA PHE A 175 -10.73 11.87 9.54
C PHE A 175 -10.34 12.47 10.89
N PHE A 176 -9.07 12.91 11.00
CA PHE A 176 -8.57 13.54 12.23
C PHE A 176 -8.89 12.73 13.49
N LYS A 177 -8.61 11.39 13.41
CA LYS A 177 -8.83 10.45 14.54
C LYS A 177 -10.28 10.44 15.06
N GLY A 178 -11.28 10.59 14.18
CA GLY A 178 -12.70 10.57 14.56
C GLY A 178 -13.31 11.94 14.90
N ASN A 179 -12.60 13.03 14.63
CA ASN A 179 -13.14 14.37 14.79
C ASN A 179 -13.93 14.87 13.58
N GLN A 180 -13.83 14.19 12.42
CA GLN A 180 -14.60 14.48 11.22
C GLN A 180 -14.95 13.18 10.50
N PHE A 181 -16.09 13.15 9.82
CA PHE A 181 -16.53 12.01 9.02
C PHE A 181 -17.04 12.48 7.66
N LEU A 182 -16.44 11.94 6.60
CA LEU A 182 -16.82 12.26 5.23
C LEU A 182 -17.37 11.02 4.54
N GLN A 183 -18.49 11.18 3.83
CA GLN A 183 -19.13 10.17 3.01
C GLN A 183 -18.64 10.32 1.56
N PHE A 184 -18.19 9.23 0.97
CA PHE A 184 -17.78 9.14 -0.42
C PHE A 184 -18.71 8.22 -1.17
N THR A 185 -19.22 8.67 -2.31
CA THR A 185 -20.07 7.89 -3.22
C THR A 185 -19.29 7.57 -4.48
N TYR A 186 -19.23 6.28 -4.84
CA TYR A 186 -18.47 5.77 -5.97
C TYR A 186 -19.34 5.07 -6.99
N GLN A 187 -19.02 5.22 -8.28
CA GLN A 187 -19.51 4.37 -9.35
C GLN A 187 -18.46 3.32 -9.67
N ARG A 188 -18.81 2.03 -9.56
CA ARG A 188 -17.91 0.90 -9.86
C ARG A 188 -18.19 0.37 -11.26
N TYR A 189 -17.11 0.16 -12.04
CA TYR A 189 -17.12 -0.59 -13.28
C TYR A 189 -16.33 -1.89 -13.10
N LYS A 190 -16.88 -3.00 -13.58
CA LYS A 190 -16.37 -4.36 -13.35
C LYS A 190 -15.82 -5.03 -14.62
N ASP A 191 -16.14 -4.53 -15.81
CA ASP A 191 -15.50 -4.98 -17.05
C ASP A 191 -14.26 -4.12 -17.30
N VAL A 192 -13.11 -4.65 -16.87
CA VAL A 192 -11.80 -4.05 -17.08
C VAL A 192 -10.95 -5.06 -17.82
N ARG A 193 -10.31 -4.64 -18.92
CA ARG A 193 -9.54 -5.53 -19.79
C ARG A 193 -8.10 -5.09 -19.91
N LEU A 194 -7.16 -6.04 -19.93
CA LEU A 194 -5.75 -5.81 -20.18
C LEU A 194 -5.54 -5.46 -21.65
N VAL A 195 -4.90 -4.33 -21.91
CA VAL A 195 -4.57 -3.80 -23.25
C VAL A 195 -3.10 -3.95 -23.56
N GLY A 196 -2.24 -3.72 -22.56
CA GLY A 196 -0.81 -3.83 -22.75
C GLY A 196 -0.02 -3.91 -21.46
N VAL A 197 1.07 -4.66 -21.49
CA VAL A 197 2.01 -4.78 -20.39
C VAL A 197 3.39 -5.11 -20.94
N PRO A 198 4.47 -4.47 -20.45
CA PRO A 198 5.82 -4.86 -20.83
C PRO A 198 6.20 -6.21 -20.20
N PRO A 199 7.22 -6.90 -20.71
CA PRO A 199 7.85 -8.03 -20.03
C PRO A 199 8.25 -7.67 -18.58
N GLU A 200 8.16 -8.66 -17.66
CA GLU A 200 8.54 -8.49 -16.25
C GLU A 200 9.99 -7.94 -16.11
N SER A 201 10.89 -8.34 -16.99
CA SER A 201 12.26 -7.84 -17.05
C SER A 201 12.37 -6.32 -17.37
N ILE A 202 11.27 -5.67 -17.73
CA ILE A 202 11.13 -4.20 -17.80
C ILE A 202 10.29 -3.71 -16.63
N GLY A 203 9.11 -4.32 -16.42
CA GLY A 203 8.15 -3.92 -15.40
C GLY A 203 8.66 -4.06 -13.96
N LYS A 204 9.66 -4.92 -13.74
CA LYS A 204 10.36 -5.15 -12.46
C LYS A 204 11.87 -5.05 -12.57
N PHE A 205 12.43 -4.37 -13.57
CA PHE A 205 13.86 -4.20 -13.70
C PHE A 205 14.48 -3.62 -12.43
N GLY A 206 15.50 -4.29 -11.89
CA GLY A 206 16.13 -3.96 -10.63
C GLY A 206 15.59 -4.72 -9.41
N GLY A 207 14.47 -5.42 -9.56
CA GLY A 207 13.90 -6.33 -8.56
C GLY A 207 13.82 -5.76 -7.13
N ASP A 208 14.17 -6.60 -6.14
CA ASP A 208 14.23 -6.20 -4.73
C ASP A 208 15.47 -5.36 -4.41
N THR A 209 16.54 -5.50 -5.22
CA THR A 209 17.79 -4.73 -5.05
C THR A 209 17.53 -3.23 -5.21
N ASP A 210 16.84 -2.82 -6.28
CA ASP A 210 16.53 -1.41 -6.55
C ASP A 210 15.23 -0.93 -5.87
N ASN A 211 14.47 -1.79 -5.19
CA ASN A 211 13.24 -1.40 -4.52
C ASN A 211 13.51 -0.36 -3.43
N TRP A 212 12.79 0.75 -3.43
CA TRP A 212 13.02 1.94 -2.57
C TRP A 212 14.37 2.64 -2.80
N GLU A 213 15.06 2.35 -3.89
CA GLU A 213 16.37 2.95 -4.15
C GLU A 213 16.33 3.94 -5.32
N TRP A 214 17.26 4.91 -5.28
CA TRP A 214 17.53 5.82 -6.38
C TRP A 214 19.02 5.78 -6.74
N PRO A 215 19.43 5.71 -8.03
CA PRO A 215 18.62 5.84 -9.26
C PRO A 215 17.81 4.57 -9.61
N ARG A 216 16.61 4.77 -10.18
CA ARG A 216 15.65 3.73 -10.47
C ARG A 216 15.37 3.59 -11.97
N HIS A 217 15.40 2.35 -12.52
CA HIS A 217 15.26 2.11 -13.97
C HIS A 217 14.12 1.14 -14.30
N THR A 218 13.20 0.97 -13.40
CA THR A 218 12.05 0.09 -13.54
C THR A 218 11.00 0.73 -14.45
N GLY A 219 10.55 0.00 -15.49
CA GLY A 219 9.43 0.41 -16.35
C GLY A 219 8.09 -0.03 -15.78
N ASP A 220 7.75 0.47 -14.59
CA ASP A 220 6.60 0.00 -13.81
C ASP A 220 5.29 0.56 -14.33
N PHE A 221 4.76 -0.03 -15.42
CA PHE A 221 3.46 0.34 -15.99
C PHE A 221 2.69 -0.83 -16.54
N SER A 222 1.37 -0.71 -16.58
CA SER A 222 0.44 -1.57 -17.31
C SER A 222 -0.74 -0.75 -17.83
N ILE A 223 -1.36 -1.22 -18.90
CA ILE A 223 -2.41 -0.53 -19.64
C ILE A 223 -3.66 -1.40 -19.62
N PHE A 224 -4.77 -0.83 -19.21
CA PHE A 224 -6.08 -1.47 -19.22
C PHE A 224 -7.10 -0.58 -19.95
N ARG A 225 -8.29 -1.12 -20.15
CA ARG A 225 -9.45 -0.36 -20.64
C ARG A 225 -10.69 -0.70 -19.82
N VAL A 226 -11.46 0.34 -19.50
CA VAL A 226 -12.75 0.21 -18.86
C VAL A 226 -13.82 0.03 -19.92
N TYR A 227 -14.75 -0.89 -19.67
CA TYR A 227 -15.92 -1.17 -20.52
C TYR A 227 -17.22 -0.93 -19.74
N MET A 228 -18.29 -0.68 -20.50
CA MET A 228 -19.64 -0.48 -19.97
C MET A 228 -20.67 -1.16 -20.86
N GLY A 229 -21.86 -1.38 -20.34
CA GLY A 229 -22.99 -1.88 -21.14
C GLY A 229 -23.37 -0.93 -22.27
N LYS A 230 -24.04 -1.44 -23.30
CA LYS A 230 -24.56 -0.62 -24.43
C LYS A 230 -25.53 0.48 -23.99
N ASP A 231 -26.11 0.35 -22.80
CA ASP A 231 -26.95 1.35 -22.17
C ASP A 231 -26.18 2.47 -21.45
N GLY A 232 -24.84 2.45 -21.52
CA GLY A 232 -23.95 3.40 -20.87
C GLY A 232 -23.78 3.19 -19.37
N LYS A 233 -24.27 2.08 -18.81
CA LYS A 233 -24.17 1.77 -17.37
C LYS A 233 -23.04 0.78 -17.09
N PRO A 234 -22.56 0.76 -15.82
CA PRO A 234 -21.66 -0.30 -15.38
C PRO A 234 -22.26 -1.69 -15.60
N ALA A 235 -21.45 -2.62 -16.10
CA ALA A 235 -21.85 -3.99 -16.40
C ALA A 235 -20.77 -4.98 -15.94
N GLU A 236 -21.17 -6.23 -15.72
CA GLU A 236 -20.25 -7.36 -15.67
C GLU A 236 -19.69 -7.61 -17.08
N TYR A 237 -18.57 -8.35 -17.18
CA TYR A 237 -17.96 -8.68 -18.47
C TYR A 237 -18.99 -9.32 -19.41
N LYS A 238 -19.04 -8.78 -20.64
CA LYS A 238 -19.71 -9.35 -21.78
C LYS A 238 -18.97 -8.94 -23.05
N GLU A 239 -18.93 -9.82 -24.04
CA GLU A 239 -18.25 -9.52 -25.32
C GLU A 239 -18.82 -8.29 -26.01
N GLU A 240 -20.15 -8.08 -25.93
CA GLU A 240 -20.83 -6.96 -26.56
C GLU A 240 -20.71 -5.61 -25.80
N ASN A 241 -20.07 -5.57 -24.64
CA ASN A 241 -19.83 -4.33 -23.94
C ASN A 241 -18.96 -3.38 -24.79
N ILE A 242 -19.19 -2.09 -24.59
CA ILE A 242 -18.50 -1.01 -25.33
C ILE A 242 -17.49 -0.31 -24.43
N PRO A 243 -16.43 0.28 -25.00
CA PRO A 243 -15.49 1.09 -24.24
C PRO A 243 -16.21 2.20 -23.46
N TYR A 244 -15.74 2.46 -22.25
CA TYR A 244 -16.24 3.54 -21.41
C TYR A 244 -15.95 4.91 -22.04
N ALA A 245 -16.97 5.75 -22.14
CA ALA A 245 -16.86 7.14 -22.59
C ALA A 245 -16.68 8.07 -21.37
N PRO A 246 -15.46 8.51 -21.05
CA PRO A 246 -15.18 9.29 -19.85
C PRO A 246 -15.66 10.74 -19.96
N LYS A 247 -16.02 11.33 -18.81
CA LYS A 247 -16.30 12.76 -18.69
C LYS A 247 -15.05 13.63 -18.89
N TYR A 248 -13.90 13.10 -18.50
CA TYR A 248 -12.59 13.73 -18.60
C TYR A 248 -11.51 12.67 -18.81
N PHE A 249 -10.50 12.98 -19.56
CA PHE A 249 -9.29 12.16 -19.71
C PHE A 249 -8.05 13.06 -19.76
N LEU A 250 -6.91 12.53 -19.34
CA LEU A 250 -5.68 13.31 -19.23
C LEU A 250 -4.96 13.42 -20.60
N PRO A 251 -4.59 14.62 -21.04
CA PRO A 251 -3.63 14.78 -22.12
C PRO A 251 -2.23 14.34 -21.67
N VAL A 252 -1.47 13.72 -22.56
CA VAL A 252 -0.15 13.12 -22.27
C VAL A 252 0.95 14.00 -22.82
N SER A 253 1.83 14.53 -21.96
CA SER A 253 2.88 15.45 -22.37
C SER A 253 4.22 14.76 -22.61
N ILE A 254 4.75 14.86 -23.82
CA ILE A 254 6.10 14.38 -24.17
C ILE A 254 7.14 15.50 -24.26
N LYS A 255 6.84 16.68 -23.69
CA LYS A 255 7.75 17.86 -23.69
C LYS A 255 9.02 17.64 -22.87
N GLY A 256 8.98 16.70 -21.94
CA GLY A 256 10.03 16.49 -20.96
C GLY A 256 9.81 17.27 -19.66
N ILE A 257 10.73 17.05 -18.75
CA ILE A 257 10.76 17.63 -17.41
C ILE A 257 12.15 18.17 -17.09
N LYS A 258 12.23 19.10 -16.15
CA LYS A 258 13.50 19.62 -15.63
C LYS A 258 13.40 19.93 -14.14
N ASP A 259 14.53 20.10 -13.49
CA ASP A 259 14.60 20.52 -12.08
C ASP A 259 13.79 21.80 -11.85
N GLY A 260 13.00 21.82 -10.79
CA GLY A 260 12.12 22.93 -10.44
C GLY A 260 10.73 22.91 -11.11
N ASP A 261 10.46 22.05 -12.08
CA ASP A 261 9.14 21.97 -12.70
C ASP A 261 8.09 21.54 -11.69
N PHE A 262 6.91 22.19 -11.74
CA PHE A 262 5.78 21.83 -10.89
C PHE A 262 5.31 20.41 -11.16
N SER A 263 5.06 19.67 -10.09
CA SER A 263 4.48 18.33 -10.12
C SER A 263 3.32 18.21 -9.13
N MET A 264 2.25 17.55 -9.55
CA MET A 264 1.09 17.24 -8.73
C MET A 264 0.73 15.77 -8.90
N ILE A 265 0.55 15.07 -7.79
CA ILE A 265 0.10 13.68 -7.79
C ILE A 265 -1.34 13.64 -7.28
N TYR A 266 -2.19 12.97 -8.04
CA TYR A 266 -3.61 12.91 -7.76
C TYR A 266 -4.05 11.44 -7.65
N GLY A 267 -4.41 10.96 -6.45
CA GLY A 267 -4.67 9.53 -6.27
C GLY A 267 -5.35 9.16 -4.96
N TYR A 268 -5.24 7.88 -4.60
CA TYR A 268 -5.89 7.27 -3.45
C TYR A 268 -4.86 6.71 -2.45
N PRO A 269 -4.11 7.57 -1.75
CA PRO A 269 -3.14 7.12 -0.75
C PRO A 269 -3.81 6.30 0.35
N GLY A 270 -3.22 5.17 0.71
CA GLY A 270 -3.81 4.17 1.60
C GLY A 270 -3.89 4.62 3.05
N SER A 271 -2.75 4.76 3.73
CA SER A 271 -2.76 5.15 5.15
C SER A 271 -1.47 5.84 5.58
N THR A 272 -1.63 6.87 6.44
CA THR A 272 -0.57 7.49 7.23
C THR A 272 -0.99 7.60 8.68
N ASN A 273 -0.05 7.92 9.57
CA ASN A 273 -0.29 8.21 10.96
C ASN A 273 0.64 9.36 11.42
N ARG A 274 0.50 10.54 10.76
CA ARG A 274 1.37 11.70 10.96
C ARG A 274 1.20 12.35 12.34
N TYR A 275 0.07 12.12 12.97
CA TYR A 275 -0.29 12.62 14.29
C TYR A 275 -0.02 11.60 15.40
N GLU A 276 0.82 10.58 15.13
CA GLU A 276 1.27 9.62 16.13
C GLU A 276 2.14 10.31 17.20
N THR A 277 2.02 9.83 18.43
CA THR A 277 2.81 10.33 19.56
C THR A 277 4.21 9.71 19.61
N SER A 278 5.11 10.33 20.36
CA SER A 278 6.45 9.79 20.64
C SER A 278 6.40 8.36 21.20
N PHE A 279 5.38 8.06 22.00
CA PHE A 279 5.17 6.72 22.59
C PHE A 279 4.88 5.66 21.54
N GLY A 280 4.04 5.98 20.54
CA GLY A 280 3.74 5.08 19.43
C GLY A 280 4.96 4.87 18.53
N ILE A 281 5.74 5.94 18.25
CA ILE A 281 7.00 5.81 17.51
C ILE A 281 7.99 4.91 18.26
N LYS A 282 8.15 5.07 19.57
CA LYS A 282 9.00 4.21 20.41
C LYS A 282 8.57 2.75 20.36
N LEU A 283 7.26 2.47 20.45
CA LEU A 283 6.75 1.10 20.36
C LEU A 283 7.10 0.46 19.01
N LYS A 284 6.92 1.20 17.90
CA LYS A 284 7.27 0.74 16.55
C LYS A 284 8.76 0.41 16.41
N VAL A 285 9.62 1.35 16.82
CA VAL A 285 11.08 1.20 16.66
C VAL A 285 11.65 0.11 17.55
N ASP A 286 11.13 -0.03 18.77
CA ASP A 286 11.69 -0.95 19.78
C ASP A 286 11.11 -2.36 19.67
N ILE A 287 9.84 -2.52 19.23
CA ILE A 287 9.12 -3.80 19.32
C ILE A 287 8.52 -4.20 17.97
N ASP A 288 7.62 -3.40 17.39
CA ASP A 288 6.82 -3.87 16.26
C ASP A 288 7.69 -4.18 15.04
N ASN A 289 8.48 -3.21 14.59
CA ASN A 289 9.28 -3.34 13.37
C ASN A 289 10.42 -4.37 13.51
N PRO A 290 11.27 -4.36 14.57
CA PRO A 290 12.35 -5.34 14.68
C PRO A 290 11.86 -6.79 14.69
N ASN A 291 10.77 -7.08 15.41
CA ASN A 291 10.21 -8.42 15.46
C ASN A 291 9.53 -8.81 14.13
N THR A 292 8.83 -7.88 13.47
CA THR A 292 8.28 -8.10 12.12
C THR A 292 9.39 -8.41 11.11
N VAL A 293 10.49 -7.64 11.13
CA VAL A 293 11.64 -7.84 10.25
C VAL A 293 12.27 -9.21 10.48
N SER A 294 12.51 -9.59 11.73
CA SER A 294 13.09 -10.90 12.09
C SER A 294 12.26 -12.08 11.60
N LEU A 295 10.94 -12.04 11.83
CA LEU A 295 10.03 -13.12 11.43
C LEU A 295 9.88 -13.21 9.91
N ARG A 296 9.85 -12.07 9.21
CA ARG A 296 9.79 -12.04 7.74
C ARG A 296 11.10 -12.50 7.12
N ASP A 297 12.25 -12.13 7.68
CA ASP A 297 13.56 -12.61 7.24
C ASP A 297 13.64 -14.14 7.29
N ALA A 298 13.19 -14.74 8.40
CA ALA A 298 13.13 -16.19 8.53
C ALA A 298 12.25 -16.86 7.46
N ARG A 299 11.07 -16.27 7.17
CA ARG A 299 10.16 -16.76 6.12
C ARG A 299 10.75 -16.61 4.72
N LEU A 300 11.37 -15.47 4.42
CA LEU A 300 12.01 -15.21 3.12
C LEU A 300 13.13 -16.20 2.84
N LYS A 301 13.99 -16.47 3.84
CA LYS A 301 15.06 -17.47 3.72
C LYS A 301 14.52 -18.86 3.38
N CYS A 302 13.43 -19.30 4.01
CA CYS A 302 12.80 -20.58 3.70
C CYS A 302 12.25 -20.64 2.27
N MET A 303 11.57 -19.57 1.82
CA MET A 303 11.04 -19.49 0.46
C MET A 303 12.16 -19.45 -0.59
N LEU A 304 13.16 -18.62 -0.37
CA LEU A 304 14.27 -18.43 -1.33
C LEU A 304 15.01 -19.73 -1.60
N VAL A 305 15.29 -20.53 -0.57
CA VAL A 305 15.95 -21.85 -0.72
C VAL A 305 15.20 -22.75 -1.68
N GLU A 306 13.87 -22.78 -1.63
CA GLU A 306 13.08 -23.62 -2.54
C GLU A 306 12.93 -22.99 -3.95
N MET A 307 12.79 -21.68 -4.03
CA MET A 307 12.75 -20.93 -5.29
C MET A 307 14.02 -21.11 -6.14
N MET A 308 15.17 -21.21 -5.48
CA MET A 308 16.46 -21.42 -6.19
C MET A 308 16.67 -22.84 -6.71
N LYS A 309 15.92 -23.82 -6.22
CA LYS A 309 16.03 -25.24 -6.65
C LYS A 309 15.19 -25.53 -7.90
N ASP A 310 14.06 -24.87 -8.08
CA ASP A 310 13.07 -25.21 -9.10
C ASP A 310 12.39 -23.96 -9.69
N PRO A 311 12.52 -23.71 -11.00
CA PRO A 311 11.84 -22.59 -11.67
C PRO A 311 10.31 -22.60 -11.51
N ALA A 312 9.68 -23.77 -11.41
CA ALA A 312 8.23 -23.86 -11.19
C ALA A 312 7.85 -23.38 -9.78
N VAL A 313 8.65 -23.76 -8.77
CA VAL A 313 8.49 -23.26 -7.38
C VAL A 313 8.75 -21.76 -7.32
N LYS A 314 9.72 -21.27 -8.10
CA LYS A 314 9.98 -19.82 -8.20
C LYS A 314 8.73 -19.06 -8.68
N ILE A 315 8.08 -19.52 -9.74
CA ILE A 315 6.83 -18.92 -10.25
C ILE A 315 5.72 -19.02 -9.19
N GLN A 316 5.58 -20.18 -8.54
CA GLN A 316 4.56 -20.41 -7.53
C GLN A 316 4.67 -19.44 -6.35
N LEU A 317 5.88 -19.21 -5.86
CA LEU A 317 6.14 -18.39 -4.66
C LEU A 317 6.38 -16.90 -4.94
N ALA A 318 6.63 -16.51 -6.20
CA ALA A 318 7.08 -15.17 -6.57
C ALA A 318 6.21 -14.05 -5.99
N GLY A 319 4.90 -14.15 -6.10
CA GLY A 319 3.97 -13.14 -5.58
C GLY A 319 4.01 -13.01 -4.05
N ASN A 320 4.03 -14.14 -3.33
CA ASN A 320 4.11 -14.15 -1.88
C ASN A 320 5.48 -13.65 -1.40
N TYR A 321 6.56 -14.13 -2.01
CA TYR A 321 7.92 -13.68 -1.71
C TYR A 321 8.06 -12.16 -1.89
N ALA A 322 7.64 -11.62 -3.02
CA ALA A 322 7.72 -10.19 -3.31
C ALA A 322 6.94 -9.34 -2.28
N GLN A 323 5.73 -9.79 -1.90
CA GLN A 323 4.94 -9.09 -0.88
C GLN A 323 5.63 -9.10 0.50
N VAL A 324 6.17 -10.24 0.92
CA VAL A 324 6.87 -10.36 2.21
C VAL A 324 8.17 -9.54 2.20
N ALA A 325 8.94 -9.58 1.10
CA ALA A 325 10.21 -8.87 0.93
C ALA A 325 10.02 -7.36 0.90
N ASN A 326 9.02 -6.85 0.16
CA ASN A 326 8.72 -5.42 0.09
C ASN A 326 8.45 -4.83 1.48
N TYR A 327 7.60 -5.46 2.27
CA TYR A 327 7.30 -5.00 3.63
C TYR A 327 8.43 -5.29 4.63
N TRP A 328 9.23 -6.32 4.43
CA TRP A 328 10.44 -6.56 5.21
C TRP A 328 11.42 -5.39 5.07
N LYS A 329 11.72 -4.99 3.81
CA LYS A 329 12.60 -3.86 3.51
C LYS A 329 12.00 -2.54 4.01
N PHE A 330 10.67 -2.38 3.88
CA PHE A 330 9.96 -1.21 4.38
C PHE A 330 10.11 -1.05 5.91
N PHE A 331 9.81 -2.06 6.72
CA PHE A 331 9.86 -1.95 8.19
C PHE A 331 11.29 -1.79 8.72
N ASP A 332 12.28 -2.47 8.09
CA ASP A 332 13.70 -2.25 8.39
C ASP A 332 14.12 -0.80 8.10
N GLY A 333 13.80 -0.31 6.93
CA GLY A 333 14.07 1.06 6.53
C GLY A 333 13.30 2.11 7.35
N GLU A 334 12.00 1.87 7.64
CA GLU A 334 11.19 2.77 8.49
C GLU A 334 11.88 3.00 9.83
N SER A 335 12.29 1.94 10.52
CA SER A 335 12.99 2.08 11.81
C SER A 335 14.28 2.86 11.69
N LYS A 336 15.10 2.59 10.66
CA LYS A 336 16.35 3.29 10.41
C LYS A 336 16.14 4.78 10.14
N GLN A 337 15.13 5.14 9.34
CA GLN A 337 14.83 6.55 9.05
C GLN A 337 14.20 7.26 10.25
N LEU A 338 13.31 6.62 11.01
CA LEU A 338 12.76 7.20 12.24
C LEU A 338 13.86 7.56 13.25
N ILE A 339 14.88 6.71 13.39
CA ILE A 339 16.04 6.95 14.27
C ILE A 339 16.93 8.05 13.66
N LYS A 340 17.31 7.94 12.37
CA LYS A 340 18.21 8.87 11.68
C LYS A 340 17.69 10.31 11.73
N HIS A 341 16.38 10.50 11.53
CA HIS A 341 15.73 11.82 11.54
C HIS A 341 15.28 12.27 12.94
N ASN A 342 15.62 11.50 13.99
CA ASN A 342 15.22 11.80 15.38
C ASN A 342 13.71 12.10 15.51
N VAL A 343 12.88 11.28 14.84
CA VAL A 343 11.42 11.51 14.81
C VAL A 343 10.81 11.48 16.22
N ILE A 344 11.33 10.64 17.12
CA ILE A 344 10.91 10.62 18.53
C ILE A 344 11.08 11.99 19.16
N GLY A 345 12.27 12.62 19.06
CA GLY A 345 12.54 13.95 19.62
C GLY A 345 11.71 15.06 18.96
N LEU A 346 11.38 14.92 17.66
CA LEU A 346 10.45 15.85 16.99
C LEU A 346 9.04 15.75 17.59
N LYS A 347 8.55 14.53 17.82
CA LYS A 347 7.23 14.30 18.43
C LYS A 347 7.19 14.76 19.88
N GLU A 348 8.23 14.55 20.67
CA GLU A 348 8.34 15.07 22.04
C GLU A 348 8.24 16.61 22.08
N LYS A 349 8.84 17.31 21.11
CA LYS A 349 8.70 18.79 20.99
C LYS A 349 7.27 19.21 20.58
N GLU A 350 6.61 18.46 19.70
CA GLU A 350 5.20 18.71 19.36
C GLU A 350 4.30 18.52 20.59
N GLU A 351 4.54 17.49 21.38
CA GLU A 351 3.83 17.20 22.64
C GLU A 351 4.06 18.27 23.70
N GLU A 352 5.30 18.76 23.84
CA GLU A 352 5.62 19.89 24.73
C GLU A 352 4.90 21.17 24.29
N THR A 353 4.92 21.47 22.98
CA THR A 353 4.22 22.64 22.42
C THR A 353 2.72 22.55 22.68
N PHE A 354 2.12 21.38 22.49
CA PHE A 354 0.72 21.14 22.81
C PHE A 354 0.44 21.29 24.30
N THR A 355 1.27 20.73 25.17
CA THR A 355 1.13 20.82 26.63
C THR A 355 1.15 22.29 27.11
N ASN A 356 2.04 23.10 26.54
CA ASN A 356 2.11 24.52 26.83
C ASN A 356 0.85 25.27 26.37
N TRP A 357 0.33 24.96 25.19
CA TRP A 357 -0.94 25.53 24.70
C TRP A 357 -2.15 25.08 25.53
N ALA A 358 -2.13 23.85 26.04
CA ALA A 358 -3.22 23.25 26.81
C ALA A 358 -3.31 23.77 28.28
N LYS A 359 -2.34 24.52 28.78
CA LYS A 359 -2.38 25.06 30.14
C LYS A 359 -3.66 25.82 30.39
N GLY A 360 -4.36 25.49 31.46
CA GLY A 360 -5.65 26.11 31.83
C GLY A 360 -6.87 25.58 31.04
N LYS A 361 -6.71 24.46 30.32
CA LYS A 361 -7.80 23.76 29.63
C LYS A 361 -7.99 22.38 30.26
N PRO A 362 -8.92 22.22 31.24
CA PRO A 362 -9.06 20.98 32.03
C PRO A 362 -9.30 19.71 31.20
N GLU A 363 -9.87 19.84 30.00
CA GLU A 363 -10.15 18.71 29.13
C GLU A 363 -8.85 17.98 28.68
N TYR A 364 -7.70 18.67 28.65
CA TYR A 364 -6.39 18.12 28.25
C TYR A 364 -5.48 17.81 29.45
N ASP A 365 -5.96 17.92 30.68
CA ASP A 365 -5.16 17.66 31.86
C ASP A 365 -4.63 16.23 31.88
N ASN A 366 -3.32 16.10 32.09
CA ASN A 366 -2.60 14.83 32.16
C ASN A 366 -2.74 13.97 30.89
N LEU A 367 -3.03 14.56 29.72
CA LEU A 367 -3.25 13.81 28.49
C LEU A 367 -2.06 12.89 28.14
N PHE A 368 -0.85 13.42 28.09
CA PHE A 368 0.34 12.62 27.73
C PHE A 368 0.75 11.65 28.83
N THR A 369 0.43 11.89 30.09
CA THR A 369 0.59 10.90 31.17
C THR A 369 -0.33 9.71 30.92
N LYS A 370 -1.61 9.94 30.61
CA LYS A 370 -2.57 8.87 30.27
C LYS A 370 -2.15 8.09 29.03
N ILE A 371 -1.65 8.77 27.98
CA ILE A 371 -1.11 8.13 26.79
C ILE A 371 0.09 7.23 27.16
N LYS A 372 1.06 7.77 27.91
CA LYS A 372 2.22 7.02 28.40
C LYS A 372 1.80 5.75 29.15
N ASP A 373 0.87 5.87 30.08
CA ASP A 373 0.38 4.74 30.88
C ASP A 373 -0.28 3.67 29.98
N THR A 374 -1.06 4.10 28.97
CA THR A 374 -1.67 3.22 27.98
C THR A 374 -0.63 2.40 27.21
N TYR A 375 0.45 3.04 26.74
CA TYR A 375 1.55 2.34 26.07
C TYR A 375 2.37 1.47 27.02
N THR A 376 2.61 1.92 28.27
CA THR A 376 3.33 1.16 29.30
C THR A 376 2.62 -0.15 29.63
N ASN A 377 1.30 -0.11 29.78
CA ASN A 377 0.50 -1.31 30.08
C ASN A 377 0.42 -2.29 28.92
N TRP A 378 0.48 -1.79 27.68
CA TRP A 378 0.44 -2.63 26.47
C TRP A 378 1.80 -3.24 26.11
N ARG A 379 2.90 -2.54 26.34
CA ARG A 379 4.25 -2.89 25.92
C ARG A 379 4.67 -4.34 26.21
N PRO A 380 4.35 -4.96 27.36
CA PRO A 380 4.71 -6.36 27.66
C PRO A 380 4.10 -7.40 26.71
N TYR A 381 2.98 -7.06 26.08
CA TYR A 381 2.20 -7.99 25.23
C TYR A 381 2.34 -7.70 23.74
N ALA A 382 2.92 -6.58 23.37
CA ALA A 382 3.03 -6.13 21.98
C ALA A 382 3.83 -7.13 21.12
N LYS A 383 4.98 -7.60 21.62
CA LYS A 383 5.82 -8.60 20.95
C LYS A 383 5.05 -9.90 20.69
N HIS A 384 4.32 -10.40 21.68
CA HIS A 384 3.49 -11.60 21.54
C HIS A 384 2.49 -11.47 20.38
N ARG A 385 1.80 -10.33 20.29
CA ARG A 385 0.87 -10.07 19.21
C ARG A 385 1.53 -10.08 17.82
N VAL A 386 2.73 -9.51 17.69
CA VAL A 386 3.51 -9.56 16.45
C VAL A 386 3.85 -11.01 16.09
N TYR A 387 4.25 -11.83 17.06
CA TYR A 387 4.60 -13.24 16.86
C TYR A 387 3.40 -14.10 16.44
N ILE A 388 2.20 -13.78 16.94
CA ILE A 388 0.97 -14.43 16.43
C ILE A 388 0.72 -14.03 14.98
N ALA A 389 0.73 -12.74 14.67
CA ALA A 389 0.32 -12.24 13.37
C ALA A 389 1.34 -12.53 12.25
N GLU A 390 2.63 -12.23 12.49
CA GLU A 390 3.70 -12.37 11.49
C GLU A 390 4.42 -13.71 11.54
N GLY A 391 4.41 -14.34 12.71
CA GLY A 391 4.99 -15.65 12.94
C GLY A 391 3.99 -16.77 12.65
N ILE A 392 3.18 -17.14 13.63
CA ILE A 392 2.29 -18.31 13.54
C ILE A 392 1.35 -18.23 12.34
N LEU A 393 0.62 -17.11 12.19
CA LEU A 393 -0.26 -16.88 11.05
C LEU A 393 0.48 -16.43 9.78
N GLY A 394 1.80 -16.28 9.85
CA GLY A 394 2.69 -16.12 8.73
C GLY A 394 2.95 -17.42 7.96
N SER A 395 2.71 -18.59 8.55
CA SER A 395 2.67 -19.88 7.85
C SER A 395 1.33 -20.01 7.10
N PRO A 396 1.35 -20.25 5.76
CA PRO A 396 0.12 -20.49 5.00
C PRO A 396 -0.75 -21.60 5.55
N LEU A 397 -0.15 -22.74 5.98
CA LEU A 397 -0.91 -23.87 6.54
C LEU A 397 -1.55 -23.50 7.88
N LEU A 398 -0.81 -22.89 8.80
CA LEU A 398 -1.34 -22.53 10.11
C LEU A 398 -2.41 -21.42 10.00
N ALA A 399 -2.24 -20.46 9.09
CA ALA A 399 -3.25 -19.44 8.81
C ALA A 399 -4.54 -20.08 8.25
N PHE A 400 -4.40 -21.01 7.28
CA PHE A 400 -5.54 -21.74 6.73
C PHE A 400 -6.22 -22.59 7.82
N ALA A 401 -5.46 -23.35 8.61
CA ALA A 401 -5.99 -24.13 9.72
C ALA A 401 -6.72 -23.26 10.76
N ASN A 402 -6.20 -22.08 11.11
CA ASN A 402 -6.86 -21.16 12.02
C ASN A 402 -8.21 -20.62 11.48
N SER A 403 -8.40 -20.58 10.17
CA SER A 403 -9.68 -20.13 9.58
C SER A 403 -10.86 -21.06 9.90
N PHE A 404 -10.59 -22.30 10.31
CA PHE A 404 -11.61 -23.26 10.73
C PHE A 404 -12.25 -22.95 12.09
N LYS A 405 -11.72 -22.02 12.87
CA LYS A 405 -12.33 -21.61 14.15
C LYS A 405 -13.77 -21.13 14.00
N ALA A 406 -14.09 -20.47 12.89
CA ALA A 406 -15.47 -20.06 12.61
C ALA A 406 -16.38 -21.27 12.37
N LEU A 407 -15.89 -22.30 11.67
CA LEU A 407 -16.61 -23.54 11.43
C LEU A 407 -16.81 -24.33 12.75
N ASP A 408 -15.75 -24.45 13.55
CA ASP A 408 -15.80 -25.10 14.87
C ASP A 408 -16.87 -24.46 15.78
N ASN A 409 -16.87 -23.13 15.86
CA ASN A 409 -17.89 -22.40 16.61
C ASN A 409 -19.31 -22.61 16.05
N ALA A 410 -19.50 -22.66 14.74
CA ALA A 410 -20.80 -22.89 14.13
C ALA A 410 -21.31 -24.33 14.39
N LEU A 411 -20.43 -25.33 14.29
CA LEU A 411 -20.72 -26.74 14.60
C LEU A 411 -21.07 -26.92 16.09
N THR A 412 -20.24 -26.38 16.99
CA THR A 412 -20.44 -26.46 18.45
C THR A 412 -21.76 -25.81 18.88
N ASN A 413 -22.16 -24.71 18.24
CA ASN A 413 -23.41 -23.99 18.55
C ASN A 413 -24.62 -24.43 17.72
N ASN A 414 -24.53 -25.53 16.96
CA ASN A 414 -25.59 -26.09 16.11
C ASN A 414 -26.24 -25.04 15.18
N LYS A 415 -25.43 -24.32 14.42
CA LYS A 415 -25.86 -23.28 13.45
C LYS A 415 -25.72 -23.75 12.00
N PRO A 416 -26.67 -24.54 11.45
CA PRO A 416 -26.50 -25.20 10.15
C PRO A 416 -26.36 -24.25 8.97
N GLU A 417 -27.02 -23.08 8.99
CA GLU A 417 -26.87 -22.06 7.94
C GLU A 417 -25.46 -21.45 7.91
N ASP A 418 -24.90 -21.14 9.09
CA ASP A 418 -23.53 -20.65 9.21
C ASP A 418 -22.54 -21.72 8.76
N VAL A 419 -22.75 -22.99 9.14
CA VAL A 419 -21.92 -24.14 8.72
C VAL A 419 -21.87 -24.22 7.19
N SER A 420 -23.01 -24.17 6.50
CA SER A 420 -23.08 -24.24 5.03
C SER A 420 -22.32 -23.07 4.37
N LYS A 421 -22.55 -21.85 4.84
CA LYS A 421 -21.90 -20.65 4.33
C LYS A 421 -20.38 -20.68 4.53
N ILE A 422 -19.94 -21.03 5.75
CA ILE A 422 -18.51 -21.11 6.08
C ILE A 422 -17.82 -22.22 5.31
N THR A 423 -18.46 -23.38 5.16
CA THR A 423 -17.94 -24.51 4.37
C THR A 423 -17.71 -24.13 2.91
N THR A 424 -18.63 -23.37 2.31
CA THR A 424 -18.47 -22.86 0.94
C THR A 424 -17.27 -21.91 0.83
N ALA A 425 -17.09 -21.01 1.80
CA ALA A 425 -15.94 -20.11 1.83
C ALA A 425 -14.62 -20.88 2.01
N LEU A 426 -14.60 -21.91 2.87
CA LEU A 426 -13.41 -22.76 3.10
C LEU A 426 -13.01 -23.56 1.85
N LYS A 427 -13.97 -24.02 1.02
CA LYS A 427 -13.66 -24.65 -0.27
C LYS A 427 -12.87 -23.71 -1.17
N THR A 428 -13.35 -22.47 -1.33
CA THR A 428 -12.67 -21.46 -2.13
C THR A 428 -11.28 -21.12 -1.56
N ALA A 429 -11.16 -21.04 -0.23
CA ALA A 429 -9.89 -20.77 0.44
C ALA A 429 -8.90 -21.94 0.27
N TYR A 430 -9.37 -23.19 0.30
CA TYR A 430 -8.57 -24.38 0.06
C TYR A 430 -7.95 -24.39 -1.33
N ASP A 431 -8.76 -24.13 -2.36
CA ASP A 431 -8.28 -24.11 -3.75
C ASP A 431 -7.18 -23.07 -3.96
N LYS A 432 -7.33 -21.89 -3.35
CA LYS A 432 -6.30 -20.83 -3.34
C LYS A 432 -5.05 -21.28 -2.59
N TYR A 433 -5.22 -21.88 -1.41
CA TYR A 433 -4.12 -22.36 -0.59
C TYR A 433 -3.29 -23.42 -1.33
N ILE A 434 -3.92 -24.47 -1.83
CA ILE A 434 -3.23 -25.59 -2.53
C ILE A 434 -2.49 -25.10 -3.79
N LYS A 435 -3.05 -24.13 -4.51
CA LYS A 435 -2.40 -23.52 -5.68
C LYS A 435 -1.16 -22.71 -5.34
N ALA A 436 -1.18 -21.99 -4.22
CA ALA A 436 -0.15 -21.02 -3.84
C ALA A 436 0.91 -21.60 -2.90
N ALA A 437 0.57 -22.60 -2.07
CA ALA A 437 1.45 -23.09 -1.02
C ALA A 437 2.55 -24.00 -1.58
N ASN A 438 3.78 -23.75 -1.17
CA ASN A 438 4.89 -24.70 -1.30
C ASN A 438 5.09 -25.40 0.04
N ILE A 439 4.79 -26.70 0.08
CA ILE A 439 4.78 -27.51 1.31
C ILE A 439 6.16 -27.55 1.97
N THR A 440 7.24 -27.63 1.20
CA THR A 440 8.59 -27.73 1.75
C THR A 440 9.01 -26.42 2.43
N SER A 441 8.78 -25.27 1.77
CA SER A 441 9.09 -23.98 2.37
C SER A 441 8.24 -23.69 3.61
N ASP A 442 6.92 -24.00 3.56
CA ASP A 442 6.02 -23.75 4.70
C ASP A 442 6.32 -24.65 5.89
N ARG A 443 6.69 -25.92 5.63
CA ARG A 443 7.17 -26.83 6.68
C ARG A 443 8.40 -26.26 7.40
N ASN A 444 9.36 -25.72 6.66
CA ASN A 444 10.55 -25.09 7.22
C ASN A 444 10.20 -23.82 8.00
N ILE A 445 9.25 -23.02 7.48
CA ILE A 445 8.70 -21.84 8.17
C ILE A 445 8.10 -22.25 9.53
N VAL A 446 7.24 -23.26 9.58
CA VAL A 446 6.64 -23.74 10.84
C VAL A 446 7.71 -24.15 11.84
N ALA A 447 8.73 -24.88 11.42
CA ALA A 447 9.83 -25.30 12.31
C ALA A 447 10.54 -24.09 12.92
N ILE A 448 10.97 -23.14 12.11
CA ILE A 448 11.72 -21.96 12.56
C ILE A 448 10.86 -21.06 13.45
N ILE A 449 9.62 -20.78 13.05
CA ILE A 449 8.74 -19.85 13.77
C ILE A 449 8.32 -20.39 15.12
N THR A 450 8.02 -21.69 15.24
CA THR A 450 7.68 -22.30 16.53
C THR A 450 8.87 -22.30 17.48
N LYS A 451 10.11 -22.42 16.95
CA LYS A 451 11.33 -22.25 17.75
C LYS A 451 11.54 -20.78 18.18
N LEU A 452 11.44 -19.83 17.25
CA LEU A 452 11.57 -18.42 17.57
C LEU A 452 10.53 -17.96 18.59
N PHE A 453 9.30 -18.46 18.49
CA PHE A 453 8.28 -18.18 19.50
C PHE A 453 8.70 -18.71 20.90
N TYR A 454 9.28 -19.90 20.95
CA TYR A 454 9.79 -20.43 22.20
C TYR A 454 10.97 -19.61 22.76
N SER A 455 11.92 -19.23 21.94
CA SER A 455 13.11 -18.49 22.41
C SER A 455 12.80 -17.05 22.82
N ASP A 456 11.91 -16.36 22.08
CA ASP A 456 11.80 -14.92 22.13
C ASP A 456 10.59 -14.39 22.90
N ILE A 457 9.54 -15.21 23.08
CA ILE A 457 8.37 -14.84 23.86
C ILE A 457 8.59 -15.21 25.32
N ASP A 458 8.17 -14.30 26.20
CA ASP A 458 8.22 -14.49 27.65
C ASP A 458 7.69 -15.88 28.04
N PRO A 459 8.42 -16.67 28.85
CA PRO A 459 8.00 -18.01 29.28
C PRO A 459 6.55 -18.07 29.75
N ASP A 460 6.09 -17.10 30.53
CA ASP A 460 4.74 -17.09 31.10
C ASP A 460 3.67 -16.81 30.01
N GLN A 461 4.06 -16.29 28.88
CA GLN A 461 3.15 -16.00 27.75
C GLN A 461 3.09 -17.13 26.72
N ARG A 462 3.92 -18.16 26.83
CA ARG A 462 3.96 -19.28 25.88
C ARG A 462 2.77 -20.23 26.08
N PRO A 463 2.29 -20.92 25.02
CA PRO A 463 1.30 -22.01 25.16
C PRO A 463 1.97 -23.24 25.78
N GLN A 464 1.99 -23.33 27.10
CA GLN A 464 2.74 -24.34 27.89
C GLN A 464 2.40 -25.77 27.48
N ALA A 465 1.11 -26.09 27.31
CA ALA A 465 0.67 -27.46 26.94
C ALA A 465 1.26 -27.88 25.58
N PHE A 466 1.35 -26.95 24.61
CA PHE A 466 1.95 -27.22 23.31
C PHE A 466 3.44 -27.58 23.46
N TYR A 467 4.22 -26.76 24.16
CA TYR A 467 5.66 -26.99 24.31
C TYR A 467 5.98 -28.21 25.19
N THR A 468 5.14 -28.51 26.18
CA THR A 468 5.24 -29.76 26.95
C THR A 468 5.03 -30.97 26.03
N THR A 469 4.02 -30.97 25.20
CA THR A 469 3.76 -32.04 24.22
C THR A 469 4.89 -32.15 23.21
N LEU A 470 5.41 -31.01 22.71
CA LEU A 470 6.53 -30.97 21.80
C LEU A 470 7.78 -31.62 22.38
N LYS A 471 8.12 -31.24 23.61
CA LYS A 471 9.26 -31.80 24.37
C LYS A 471 9.13 -33.32 24.55
N THR A 472 7.95 -33.78 24.94
CA THR A 472 7.69 -35.21 25.22
C THR A 472 7.80 -36.05 23.95
N ASN A 473 7.28 -35.57 22.82
CA ASN A 473 7.17 -36.39 21.61
C ASN A 473 8.37 -36.25 20.65
N PHE A 474 9.09 -35.13 20.68
CA PHE A 474 10.10 -34.82 19.66
C PHE A 474 11.49 -34.51 20.24
N GLY A 475 11.61 -34.20 21.54
CA GLY A 475 12.90 -34.00 22.20
C GLY A 475 13.10 -32.63 22.83
N SER A 476 14.37 -32.26 23.05
CA SER A 476 14.72 -30.99 23.72
C SER A 476 14.22 -29.76 22.94
N LEU A 477 13.62 -28.81 23.63
CA LEU A 477 13.15 -27.56 23.07
C LEU A 477 14.29 -26.61 22.66
N GLU A 478 15.52 -26.88 23.04
CA GLU A 478 16.70 -26.13 22.59
C GLU A 478 17.24 -26.64 21.25
N SER A 479 16.82 -27.82 20.79
CA SER A 479 17.30 -28.45 19.57
C SER A 479 16.45 -28.08 18.36
N ASP A 480 17.07 -27.65 17.26
CA ASP A 480 16.41 -27.42 15.96
C ASP A 480 15.76 -28.70 15.41
N ASP A 481 16.35 -29.86 15.70
CA ASP A 481 15.86 -31.17 15.27
C ASP A 481 14.46 -31.47 15.81
N THR A 482 14.16 -31.01 17.02
CA THR A 482 12.82 -31.17 17.66
C THR A 482 11.75 -30.48 16.82
N TYR A 483 11.98 -29.23 16.38
CA TYR A 483 11.03 -28.46 15.58
C TYR A 483 10.95 -28.96 14.15
N THR A 484 12.05 -29.44 13.60
CA THR A 484 12.10 -30.07 12.28
C THR A 484 11.28 -31.36 12.25
N LYS A 485 11.43 -32.24 13.24
CA LYS A 485 10.64 -33.46 13.37
C LYS A 485 9.16 -33.18 13.63
N PHE A 486 8.86 -32.19 14.46
CA PHE A 486 7.50 -31.75 14.70
C PHE A 486 6.83 -31.25 13.43
N SER A 487 7.46 -30.31 12.73
CA SER A 487 6.89 -29.73 11.50
C SER A 487 6.71 -30.80 10.43
N LYS A 488 7.66 -31.74 10.28
CA LYS A 488 7.51 -32.89 9.40
C LYS A 488 6.26 -33.69 9.75
N SER A 489 6.11 -34.07 11.02
CA SER A 489 4.94 -34.82 11.50
C SER A 489 3.63 -34.04 11.27
N LEU A 490 3.62 -32.73 11.47
CA LEU A 490 2.45 -31.88 11.24
C LEU A 490 2.00 -31.93 9.77
N PHE A 491 2.93 -31.74 8.83
CA PHE A 491 2.63 -31.74 7.41
C PHE A 491 2.26 -33.13 6.85
N GLU A 492 2.77 -34.20 7.43
CA GLU A 492 2.46 -35.59 7.04
C GLU A 492 1.11 -36.08 7.58
N ASN A 493 0.61 -35.53 8.71
CA ASN A 493 -0.55 -36.07 9.43
C ASN A 493 -1.78 -35.15 9.46
N THR A 494 -1.75 -33.95 8.88
CA THR A 494 -2.93 -33.09 8.76
C THR A 494 -3.84 -33.58 7.63
N PHE A 495 -5.15 -33.63 7.88
CA PHE A 495 -6.11 -33.95 6.82
C PHE A 495 -6.21 -32.82 5.79
N LEU A 496 -5.80 -31.60 6.13
CA LEU A 496 -5.85 -30.42 5.25
C LEU A 496 -4.96 -30.57 4.01
N LEU A 497 -3.95 -31.44 4.05
CA LEU A 497 -3.07 -31.74 2.91
C LEU A 497 -3.37 -33.07 2.24
N ASN A 498 -4.31 -33.84 2.75
CA ASN A 498 -4.78 -35.10 2.16
C ASN A 498 -6.09 -34.84 1.41
N LYS A 499 -6.05 -34.94 0.08
CA LYS A 499 -7.17 -34.58 -0.82
C LYS A 499 -8.45 -35.37 -0.50
N GLU A 500 -8.34 -36.67 -0.20
CA GLU A 500 -9.49 -37.53 0.11
C GLU A 500 -10.06 -37.20 1.49
N ALA A 501 -9.21 -37.09 2.50
CA ALA A 501 -9.61 -36.72 3.86
C ALA A 501 -10.25 -35.32 3.91
N TRP A 502 -9.69 -34.36 3.15
CA TRP A 502 -10.29 -33.04 2.95
C TRP A 502 -11.68 -33.11 2.33
N ALA A 503 -11.83 -33.88 1.22
CA ALA A 503 -13.11 -34.02 0.55
C ALA A 503 -14.19 -34.63 1.48
N ASN A 504 -13.82 -35.65 2.25
CA ASN A 504 -14.70 -36.31 3.20
C ASN A 504 -15.11 -35.36 4.34
N PHE A 505 -14.14 -34.65 4.92
CA PHE A 505 -14.40 -33.66 5.98
C PHE A 505 -15.33 -32.54 5.51
N ILE A 506 -15.04 -31.93 4.37
CA ILE A 506 -15.78 -30.75 3.88
C ILE A 506 -17.20 -31.11 3.43
N ALA A 507 -17.45 -32.37 3.08
CA ALA A 507 -18.79 -32.87 2.74
C ALA A 507 -19.65 -33.07 4.00
N LYS A 508 -19.05 -33.48 5.11
CA LYS A 508 -19.72 -33.68 6.40
C LYS A 508 -18.80 -33.23 7.54
N PRO A 509 -18.69 -31.92 7.79
CA PRO A 509 -17.78 -31.41 8.81
C PRO A 509 -18.26 -31.78 10.20
N ASP A 510 -17.32 -32.15 11.07
CA ASP A 510 -17.55 -32.44 12.48
C ASP A 510 -16.40 -31.95 13.36
N THR A 511 -16.73 -31.65 14.62
CA THR A 511 -15.76 -31.14 15.60
C THR A 511 -14.73 -32.19 16.02
N ALA A 512 -15.09 -33.47 16.04
CA ALA A 512 -14.19 -34.52 16.48
C ALA A 512 -13.00 -34.73 15.51
N THR A 513 -13.26 -34.68 14.20
CA THR A 513 -12.22 -34.73 13.16
C THR A 513 -11.35 -33.49 13.25
N LEU A 514 -11.96 -32.30 13.36
CA LEU A 514 -11.24 -31.04 13.43
C LEU A 514 -10.34 -30.95 14.68
N HIS A 515 -10.84 -31.33 15.85
CA HIS A 515 -10.08 -31.29 17.11
C HIS A 515 -8.97 -32.38 17.21
N LYS A 516 -8.96 -33.36 16.30
CA LYS A 516 -7.84 -34.32 16.18
C LYS A 516 -6.76 -33.83 15.26
N ASP A 517 -7.07 -32.92 14.32
CA ASP A 517 -6.10 -32.45 13.32
C ASP A 517 -4.92 -31.71 13.96
N ILE A 518 -3.71 -32.09 13.57
CA ILE A 518 -2.49 -31.56 14.18
C ILE A 518 -2.22 -30.10 13.75
N ALA A 519 -2.57 -29.69 12.52
CA ALA A 519 -2.38 -28.32 12.09
C ALA A 519 -3.40 -27.38 12.75
N TYR A 520 -4.66 -27.79 12.86
CA TYR A 520 -5.68 -27.05 13.60
C TYR A 520 -5.34 -26.90 15.08
N LYS A 521 -4.96 -27.99 15.73
CA LYS A 521 -4.51 -27.97 17.14
C LYS A 521 -3.30 -27.06 17.35
N THR A 522 -2.34 -27.08 16.42
CA THR A 522 -1.16 -26.21 16.50
C THR A 522 -1.57 -24.74 16.37
N ALA A 523 -2.30 -24.38 15.32
CA ALA A 523 -2.74 -23.01 15.10
C ALA A 523 -3.56 -22.46 16.29
N THR A 524 -4.50 -23.26 16.80
CA THR A 524 -5.36 -22.87 17.93
C THR A 524 -4.60 -22.82 19.25
N ALA A 525 -3.61 -23.70 19.48
CA ALA A 525 -2.79 -23.64 20.70
C ALA A 525 -2.15 -22.25 20.91
N PHE A 526 -1.67 -21.62 19.84
CA PHE A 526 -1.09 -20.28 19.90
C PHE A 526 -2.15 -19.18 19.92
N THR A 527 -3.10 -19.24 18.99
CA THR A 527 -4.09 -18.17 18.84
C THR A 527 -5.08 -18.13 20.00
N ASP A 528 -5.47 -19.28 20.58
CA ASP A 528 -6.34 -19.31 21.76
C ASP A 528 -5.59 -18.90 23.02
N ASN A 529 -4.31 -19.30 23.17
CA ASN A 529 -3.48 -18.81 24.27
C ASN A 529 -3.42 -17.27 24.25
N TYR A 530 -3.19 -16.67 23.09
CA TYR A 530 -3.20 -15.21 22.95
C TYR A 530 -4.60 -14.63 23.22
N ASN A 531 -5.63 -15.14 22.57
CA ASN A 531 -6.98 -14.57 22.63
C ASN A 531 -7.59 -14.63 24.03
N ASN A 532 -7.39 -15.75 24.75
CA ASN A 532 -8.01 -15.96 26.04
C ASN A 532 -7.26 -15.24 27.18
N ASN A 533 -5.95 -15.08 27.07
CA ASN A 533 -5.14 -14.57 28.16
C ASN A 533 -4.65 -13.12 27.94
N TYR A 534 -4.33 -12.71 26.70
CA TYR A 534 -3.58 -11.49 26.42
C TYR A 534 -4.31 -10.49 25.51
N ASN A 535 -5.24 -10.92 24.67
CA ASN A 535 -5.96 -10.03 23.76
C ASN A 535 -6.77 -8.95 24.49
N LYS A 536 -7.19 -9.20 25.73
CA LYS A 536 -7.86 -8.18 26.56
C LYS A 536 -7.02 -6.92 26.76
N PHE A 537 -5.71 -7.05 26.89
CA PHE A 537 -4.79 -5.90 27.02
C PHE A 537 -4.68 -5.12 25.72
N PHE A 538 -4.75 -5.79 24.56
CA PHE A 538 -4.82 -5.10 23.26
C PHE A 538 -6.16 -4.39 23.08
N ILE A 539 -7.26 -4.99 23.47
CA ILE A 539 -8.59 -4.36 23.40
C ILE A 539 -8.62 -3.10 24.26
N GLU A 540 -8.12 -3.18 25.50
CA GLU A 540 -8.02 -2.03 26.39
C GLU A 540 -7.08 -0.94 25.84
N PHE A 541 -5.88 -1.36 25.38
CA PHE A 541 -4.94 -0.45 24.70
C PHE A 541 -5.61 0.26 23.54
N ASN A 542 -6.26 -0.46 22.62
CA ASN A 542 -6.88 0.10 21.44
C ASN A 542 -8.00 1.10 21.80
N ALA A 543 -8.82 0.75 22.78
CA ALA A 543 -9.90 1.61 23.26
C ALA A 543 -9.38 2.93 23.87
N ASN A 544 -8.43 2.84 24.77
CA ASN A 544 -7.81 4.01 25.42
C ASN A 544 -7.01 4.84 24.41
N ASN A 545 -6.21 4.20 23.57
CA ASN A 545 -5.40 4.87 22.55
C ASN A 545 -6.27 5.62 21.54
N TYR A 546 -7.39 5.05 21.11
CA TYR A 546 -8.35 5.73 20.25
C TYR A 546 -8.93 6.97 20.91
N ALA A 547 -9.43 6.85 22.15
CA ALA A 547 -10.05 7.96 22.87
C ALA A 547 -9.06 9.11 23.14
N LEU A 548 -7.85 8.79 23.57
CA LEU A 548 -6.81 9.78 23.87
C LEU A 548 -6.26 10.45 22.62
N ASN A 549 -6.06 9.71 21.53
CA ASN A 549 -5.64 10.30 20.25
C ASN A 549 -6.74 11.13 19.59
N ASN A 550 -8.01 10.75 19.74
CA ASN A 550 -9.14 11.60 19.32
C ASN A 550 -9.10 12.96 20.05
N LEU A 551 -8.89 12.93 21.37
CA LEU A 551 -8.78 14.15 22.19
C LEU A 551 -7.52 14.96 21.81
N TYR A 552 -6.37 14.32 21.64
CA TYR A 552 -5.15 14.98 21.19
C TYR A 552 -5.35 15.66 19.84
N GLN A 553 -5.93 14.96 18.87
CA GLN A 553 -6.19 15.52 17.55
C GLN A 553 -7.21 16.67 17.58
N LYS A 554 -8.23 16.59 18.43
CA LYS A 554 -9.16 17.70 18.68
C LYS A 554 -8.42 18.96 19.14
N GLY A 555 -7.50 18.79 20.09
CA GLY A 555 -6.67 19.88 20.57
C GLY A 555 -5.72 20.43 19.51
N ILE A 556 -5.11 19.59 18.67
CA ILE A 556 -4.29 20.03 17.52
C ILE A 556 -5.11 20.90 16.56
N LEU A 557 -6.34 20.50 16.25
CA LEU A 557 -7.24 21.27 15.38
C LEU A 557 -7.57 22.64 15.98
N GLN A 558 -7.76 22.72 17.29
CA GLN A 558 -8.00 23.97 18.00
C GLN A 558 -6.74 24.85 18.08
N MET A 559 -5.58 24.24 18.32
CA MET A 559 -4.28 24.94 18.42
C MET A 559 -3.87 25.52 17.06
N ARG A 560 -4.08 24.77 15.97
CA ARG A 560 -3.78 25.18 14.59
C ARG A 560 -5.01 25.81 13.93
N ASN A 561 -5.45 26.95 14.43
CA ASN A 561 -6.66 27.65 13.97
C ASN A 561 -6.58 28.17 12.51
N ASP A 562 -5.45 27.98 11.81
CA ASP A 562 -5.20 28.53 10.48
C ASP A 562 -5.74 27.68 9.32
N LYS A 563 -6.45 26.57 9.59
CA LYS A 563 -7.03 25.62 8.62
C LYS A 563 -6.03 24.99 7.62
N ASN A 564 -4.73 25.14 7.84
CA ASN A 564 -3.68 24.55 7.02
C ASN A 564 -3.22 23.21 7.63
N ILE A 565 -4.18 22.34 7.90
CA ILE A 565 -3.95 21.02 8.43
C ILE A 565 -4.56 19.99 7.48
N TYR A 566 -3.78 19.00 7.11
CA TYR A 566 -4.27 17.89 6.27
C TYR A 566 -4.54 16.67 7.15
N PRO A 567 -5.56 15.88 6.85
CA PRO A 567 -5.81 14.63 7.58
C PRO A 567 -4.88 13.52 7.09
N ASP A 568 -4.64 12.54 7.96
CA ASP A 568 -3.99 11.29 7.55
C ASP A 568 -4.66 10.67 6.33
N ALA A 569 -3.86 10.03 5.47
CA ALA A 569 -4.37 9.26 4.35
C ALA A 569 -5.21 8.06 4.85
N ASN A 570 -6.28 7.74 4.14
CA ASN A 570 -7.23 6.69 4.49
C ASN A 570 -7.95 6.09 3.26
N GLN A 571 -7.22 5.96 2.16
CA GLN A 571 -7.71 5.43 0.88
C GLN A 571 -8.84 6.26 0.24
N THR A 572 -8.82 7.56 0.49
CA THR A 572 -9.69 8.53 -0.19
C THR A 572 -8.90 9.39 -1.17
N MET A 573 -9.61 9.99 -2.11
CA MET A 573 -8.99 10.82 -3.15
C MET A 573 -8.24 12.01 -2.57
N ARG A 574 -6.97 12.19 -2.95
CA ARG A 574 -6.08 13.24 -2.46
C ARG A 574 -5.23 13.86 -3.56
N ILE A 575 -4.79 15.07 -3.29
CA ILE A 575 -3.76 15.77 -4.05
C ILE A 575 -2.53 15.96 -3.16
N SER A 576 -1.35 15.61 -3.66
CA SER A 576 -0.08 16.14 -3.17
C SER A 576 0.60 16.92 -4.30
N TYR A 577 1.40 17.93 -3.93
CA TYR A 577 2.05 18.80 -4.91
C TYR A 577 3.48 19.14 -4.47
N GLY A 578 4.30 19.45 -5.43
CA GLY A 578 5.70 19.78 -5.23
C GLY A 578 6.36 20.18 -6.53
N ASN A 579 7.65 19.90 -6.61
CA ASN A 579 8.48 20.14 -7.79
C ASN A 579 9.33 18.92 -8.11
N VAL A 580 9.67 18.71 -9.35
CA VAL A 580 10.78 17.84 -9.76
C VAL A 580 12.04 18.35 -9.08
N LYS A 581 12.74 17.51 -8.29
CA LYS A 581 13.81 18.03 -7.43
C LYS A 581 14.85 16.97 -7.09
N SER A 582 16.11 17.29 -7.34
CA SER A 582 17.27 16.57 -6.85
C SER A 582 17.38 16.59 -5.32
N TYR A 583 18.28 15.79 -4.72
CA TYR A 583 18.53 15.80 -3.29
C TYR A 583 19.95 15.33 -2.94
N THR A 584 20.39 15.58 -1.70
CA THR A 584 21.71 15.20 -1.19
C THR A 584 21.51 14.36 0.08
N PRO A 585 21.49 13.01 -0.02
CA PRO A 585 21.19 12.12 1.11
C PRO A 585 22.30 12.07 2.16
N LYS A 586 23.54 12.40 1.77
CA LYS A 586 24.71 12.44 2.64
C LYS A 586 25.83 13.27 1.99
N ASP A 587 26.84 13.62 2.80
CA ASP A 587 28.02 14.33 2.32
C ASP A 587 28.69 13.60 1.13
N GLY A 588 29.06 14.36 0.11
CA GLY A 588 29.69 13.85 -1.10
C GLY A 588 28.77 13.11 -2.09
N LEU A 589 27.47 12.96 -1.83
CA LEU A 589 26.53 12.30 -2.72
C LEU A 589 25.36 13.22 -3.12
N HIS A 590 25.30 13.58 -4.40
CA HIS A 590 24.16 14.30 -4.98
C HIS A 590 23.40 13.42 -5.96
N CYS A 591 22.11 13.23 -5.70
CA CYS A 591 21.17 12.48 -6.53
C CYS A 591 20.45 13.42 -7.48
N LYS A 592 20.70 13.29 -8.79
CA LYS A 592 20.02 14.05 -9.82
C LYS A 592 18.53 13.69 -9.86
N GLU A 593 17.71 14.60 -10.38
CA GLU A 593 16.26 14.47 -10.48
C GLU A 593 15.79 13.47 -11.54
N ILE A 594 16.66 13.07 -12.47
CA ILE A 594 16.33 12.11 -13.54
C ILE A 594 17.39 10.99 -13.64
N CYS A 595 16.96 9.83 -14.12
CA CYS A 595 17.83 8.78 -14.64
C CYS A 595 17.38 8.37 -16.04
N THR A 596 18.31 7.85 -16.87
CA THR A 596 18.06 7.58 -18.29
C THR A 596 18.30 6.11 -18.64
N VAL A 597 17.92 5.72 -19.85
CA VAL A 597 18.17 4.37 -20.39
C VAL A 597 19.64 3.95 -20.36
N LYS A 598 20.58 4.90 -20.21
CA LYS A 598 22.00 4.60 -20.01
C LYS A 598 22.22 3.75 -18.75
N GLY A 599 21.51 4.06 -17.65
CA GLY A 599 21.60 3.28 -16.41
C GLY A 599 21.04 1.86 -16.55
N ILE A 600 20.14 1.60 -17.49
CA ILE A 600 19.74 0.23 -17.84
C ILE A 600 20.94 -0.53 -18.39
N LEU A 601 21.72 0.05 -19.33
CA LEU A 601 22.92 -0.59 -19.87
C LEU A 601 24.00 -0.81 -18.81
N GLU A 602 24.14 0.12 -17.86
CA GLU A 602 25.12 0.03 -16.77
C GLU A 602 24.80 -1.11 -15.79
N LYS A 603 23.50 -1.39 -15.57
CA LYS A 603 23.02 -2.45 -14.66
C LYS A 603 22.77 -3.78 -15.37
N TYR A 604 22.65 -3.79 -16.70
CA TYR A 604 22.24 -4.97 -17.48
C TYR A 604 23.19 -6.15 -17.27
N LYS A 605 22.64 -7.30 -16.91
CA LYS A 605 23.30 -8.58 -16.79
C LYS A 605 22.45 -9.65 -17.47
N PRO A 606 22.92 -10.24 -18.60
CA PRO A 606 22.17 -11.27 -19.30
C PRO A 606 21.84 -12.45 -18.39
N ASN A 607 20.59 -12.91 -18.43
CA ASN A 607 20.05 -14.01 -17.63
C ASN A 607 20.08 -13.78 -16.10
N ASP A 608 20.34 -12.57 -15.64
CA ASP A 608 20.20 -12.22 -14.21
C ASP A 608 18.73 -12.07 -13.86
N TYR A 609 18.35 -12.49 -12.65
CA TYR A 609 16.96 -12.49 -12.22
C TYR A 609 16.37 -11.09 -12.10
N GLU A 610 17.16 -10.09 -11.73
CA GLU A 610 16.71 -8.72 -11.47
C GLU A 610 17.15 -7.72 -12.55
N PHE A 611 18.29 -7.99 -13.23
CA PHE A 611 18.92 -7.04 -14.13
C PHE A 611 19.00 -7.50 -15.59
N ASP A 612 18.26 -8.56 -15.97
CA ASP A 612 18.07 -8.90 -17.38
C ASP A 612 17.09 -7.96 -18.07
N ALA A 613 17.21 -7.79 -19.36
CA ALA A 613 16.32 -6.97 -20.18
C ALA A 613 16.18 -7.58 -21.60
N PRO A 614 15.05 -7.34 -22.29
CA PRO A 614 14.86 -7.88 -23.65
C PRO A 614 15.96 -7.41 -24.60
N ALA A 615 16.54 -8.34 -25.40
CA ALA A 615 17.60 -8.05 -26.33
C ALA A 615 17.25 -6.89 -27.29
N LYS A 616 15.99 -6.82 -27.75
CA LYS A 616 15.49 -5.74 -28.59
C LYS A 616 15.54 -4.38 -27.88
N LEU A 617 15.26 -4.32 -26.58
CA LEU A 617 15.39 -3.06 -25.80
C LEU A 617 16.84 -2.62 -25.73
N ILE A 618 17.76 -3.55 -25.46
CA ILE A 618 19.21 -3.26 -25.41
C ILE A 618 19.71 -2.77 -26.77
N GLU A 619 19.24 -3.35 -27.87
CA GLU A 619 19.55 -2.92 -29.23
C GLU A 619 19.03 -1.49 -29.51
N LEU A 620 17.77 -1.21 -29.22
CA LEU A 620 17.16 0.12 -29.38
C LEU A 620 17.96 1.19 -28.63
N ILE A 621 18.38 0.89 -27.39
CA ILE A 621 19.15 1.81 -26.57
C ILE A 621 20.55 2.02 -27.15
N LYS A 622 21.26 0.97 -27.56
CA LYS A 622 22.62 1.06 -28.16
C LYS A 622 22.60 1.84 -29.46
N ASN A 623 21.59 1.65 -30.29
CA ASN A 623 21.44 2.33 -31.58
C ASN A 623 20.83 3.74 -31.45
N LYS A 624 20.43 4.15 -30.24
CA LYS A 624 19.74 5.42 -29.98
C LYS A 624 18.47 5.62 -30.83
N ASP A 625 17.75 4.52 -31.13
CA ASP A 625 16.48 4.58 -31.86
C ASP A 625 15.34 4.98 -30.93
N PHE A 626 15.40 6.21 -30.45
CA PHE A 626 14.47 6.76 -29.46
C PHE A 626 13.26 7.46 -30.05
N GLY A 627 13.27 7.78 -31.35
CA GLY A 627 12.20 8.52 -32.02
C GLY A 627 11.90 9.86 -31.33
N GLN A 628 10.62 10.15 -31.13
CA GLN A 628 10.16 11.39 -30.51
C GLN A 628 10.27 11.42 -28.96
N TYR A 629 10.77 10.35 -28.35
CA TYR A 629 10.79 10.19 -26.89
C TYR A 629 12.13 10.59 -26.25
N ALA A 630 13.14 10.91 -27.06
CA ALA A 630 14.42 11.42 -26.58
C ALA A 630 14.25 12.76 -25.86
N ASP A 631 14.86 12.87 -24.70
CA ASP A 631 14.97 14.14 -24.00
C ASP A 631 15.93 15.08 -24.73
N LYS A 632 15.51 16.33 -24.94
CA LYS A 632 16.26 17.31 -25.74
C LYS A 632 17.57 17.76 -25.09
N GLN A 633 17.70 17.62 -23.76
CA GLN A 633 18.90 18.06 -23.04
C GLN A 633 19.93 16.93 -22.95
N THR A 634 19.50 15.72 -22.69
CA THR A 634 20.40 14.57 -22.51
C THR A 634 20.66 13.78 -23.79
N GLY A 635 19.77 13.87 -24.78
CA GLY A 635 19.80 13.04 -25.99
C GLY A 635 19.44 11.59 -25.76
N ASP A 636 19.04 11.22 -24.54
CA ASP A 636 18.62 9.88 -24.13
C ASP A 636 17.13 9.88 -23.73
N VAL A 637 16.55 8.69 -23.54
CA VAL A 637 15.20 8.57 -22.96
C VAL A 637 15.33 8.60 -21.43
N VAL A 638 14.60 9.50 -20.78
CA VAL A 638 14.46 9.51 -19.31
C VAL A 638 13.59 8.36 -18.89
N VAL A 639 14.09 7.49 -17.99
CA VAL A 639 13.35 6.33 -17.47
C VAL A 639 12.48 6.73 -16.29
N SER A 640 13.08 7.35 -15.29
CA SER A 640 12.41 7.78 -14.08
C SER A 640 12.89 9.15 -13.64
N PHE A 641 12.05 9.81 -12.85
CA PHE A 641 12.38 11.08 -12.21
C PHE A 641 11.90 11.10 -10.76
N ILE A 642 12.45 12.01 -9.99
CA ILE A 642 12.07 12.23 -8.60
C ILE A 642 11.49 13.62 -8.37
N SER A 643 10.54 13.69 -7.45
CA SER A 643 9.91 14.93 -7.01
C SER A 643 9.72 14.92 -5.50
N ASN A 644 9.54 16.08 -4.88
CA ASN A 644 9.30 16.21 -3.44
C ASN A 644 7.80 16.12 -3.05
N ASN A 645 6.99 15.49 -3.88
CA ASN A 645 5.60 15.19 -3.56
C ASN A 645 5.50 14.23 -2.37
N ASP A 646 4.47 14.42 -1.56
CA ASP A 646 4.14 13.52 -0.45
C ASP A 646 3.25 12.37 -0.95
N ILE A 647 3.70 11.11 -0.79
CA ILE A 647 2.95 9.91 -1.16
C ILE A 647 3.01 8.84 -0.07
N THR A 648 2.13 7.86 -0.17
CA THR A 648 2.19 6.60 0.57
C THR A 648 1.64 5.46 -0.29
N GLY A 649 1.76 4.22 0.17
CA GLY A 649 1.14 3.07 -0.50
C GLY A 649 -0.32 3.33 -0.85
N GLY A 650 -0.73 2.99 -2.08
CA GLY A 650 -2.01 3.38 -2.68
C GLY A 650 -1.86 4.50 -3.74
N ASN A 651 -0.81 5.32 -3.66
CA ASN A 651 -0.44 6.23 -4.75
C ASN A 651 0.22 5.50 -5.94
N SER A 652 0.53 4.23 -5.82
CA SER A 652 0.98 3.41 -6.95
C SER A 652 0.03 3.55 -8.14
N GLY A 653 0.56 3.90 -9.32
CA GLY A 653 -0.20 4.17 -10.53
C GLY A 653 -0.87 5.55 -10.58
N SER A 654 -0.65 6.41 -9.59
CA SER A 654 -1.20 7.78 -9.63
C SER A 654 -0.52 8.59 -10.73
N PRO A 655 -1.30 9.38 -11.51
CA PRO A 655 -0.72 10.30 -12.47
C PRO A 655 0.11 11.37 -11.78
N VAL A 656 1.27 11.64 -12.34
CA VAL A 656 2.04 12.85 -12.06
C VAL A 656 1.72 13.88 -13.14
N LEU A 657 1.19 15.01 -12.72
CA LEU A 657 0.69 16.06 -13.61
C LEU A 657 1.56 17.32 -13.52
N ASN A 658 1.80 17.96 -14.65
CA ASN A 658 2.43 19.26 -14.68
C ASN A 658 1.44 20.38 -14.30
N GLY A 659 1.91 21.62 -14.27
CA GLY A 659 1.07 22.79 -13.90
C GLY A 659 -0.16 23.01 -14.78
N LYS A 660 -0.23 22.40 -15.96
CA LYS A 660 -1.38 22.48 -16.89
C LYS A 660 -2.33 21.29 -16.78
N GLY A 661 -2.04 20.32 -15.90
CA GLY A 661 -2.82 19.10 -15.77
C GLY A 661 -2.52 18.05 -16.85
N GLU A 662 -1.38 18.16 -17.53
CA GLU A 662 -0.92 17.21 -18.52
C GLU A 662 -0.13 16.10 -17.80
N LEU A 663 -0.33 14.83 -18.18
CA LEU A 663 0.34 13.66 -17.63
C LEU A 663 1.81 13.65 -18.06
N ILE A 664 2.72 13.63 -17.09
CA ILE A 664 4.18 13.59 -17.30
C ILE A 664 4.83 12.31 -16.76
N GLY A 665 4.13 11.52 -15.96
CA GLY A 665 4.64 10.28 -15.39
C GLY A 665 3.65 9.55 -14.53
N LEU A 666 4.04 8.38 -14.02
CA LEU A 666 3.29 7.54 -13.08
C LEU A 666 4.08 7.42 -11.78
N ALA A 667 3.51 7.77 -10.65
CA ALA A 667 4.12 7.54 -9.36
C ALA A 667 4.10 6.04 -9.03
N PHE A 668 5.22 5.49 -8.56
CA PHE A 668 5.26 4.07 -8.23
C PHE A 668 6.00 3.73 -6.93
N ASP A 669 6.91 4.59 -6.45
CA ASP A 669 7.72 4.30 -5.27
C ASP A 669 8.19 5.57 -4.57
N GLY A 670 8.75 5.44 -3.36
CA GLY A 670 9.53 6.46 -2.68
C GLY A 670 11.01 6.09 -2.68
N ASN A 671 11.90 7.05 -2.38
CA ASN A 671 13.30 6.73 -2.13
C ASN A 671 13.49 6.14 -0.72
N TYR A 672 14.66 5.57 -0.44
CA TYR A 672 14.94 4.92 0.84
C TYR A 672 14.83 5.88 2.04
N GLU A 673 15.19 7.14 1.85
CA GLU A 673 15.07 8.19 2.85
C GLU A 673 13.62 8.54 3.18
N ALA A 674 12.68 8.21 2.28
CA ALA A 674 11.25 8.44 2.51
C ALA A 674 10.56 7.34 3.33
N LEU A 675 11.23 6.27 3.77
CA LEU A 675 10.58 5.14 4.43
C LEU A 675 9.91 5.48 5.78
N SER A 676 10.24 6.62 6.39
CA SER A 676 9.49 7.17 7.54
C SER A 676 8.17 7.87 7.16
N HIS A 677 7.85 8.00 5.89
CA HIS A 677 6.77 8.85 5.36
C HIS A 677 5.39 8.60 5.97
N LYS A 678 5.11 7.41 6.48
CA LYS A 678 3.82 7.15 7.16
C LYS A 678 3.67 7.92 8.46
N LEU A 679 4.76 8.24 9.13
CA LEU A 679 4.82 8.83 10.46
C LEU A 679 5.40 10.25 10.46
N ALA A 680 6.38 10.51 9.62
CA ALA A 680 7.02 11.81 9.48
C ALA A 680 7.63 11.98 8.08
N VAL A 681 7.61 13.20 7.57
CA VAL A 681 8.23 13.57 6.29
C VAL A 681 9.48 14.40 6.54
N ASP A 682 10.59 13.98 5.94
CA ASP A 682 11.77 14.82 5.78
C ASP A 682 11.70 15.51 4.41
N LYS A 683 11.55 16.82 4.42
CA LYS A 683 11.34 17.66 3.22
C LYS A 683 12.54 17.73 2.30
N ASP A 684 13.73 17.59 2.87
CA ASP A 684 14.96 17.70 2.13
C ASP A 684 15.35 16.37 1.50
N LEU A 685 14.93 15.26 2.10
CA LEU A 685 15.35 13.92 1.71
C LEU A 685 14.26 13.06 1.08
N ASN A 686 12.99 13.21 1.48
CA ASN A 686 11.92 12.39 0.91
C ASN A 686 11.66 12.73 -0.55
N ARG A 687 11.67 11.72 -1.41
CA ARG A 687 11.33 11.86 -2.83
C ARG A 687 10.36 10.79 -3.26
N THR A 688 9.41 11.20 -4.07
CA THR A 688 8.59 10.29 -4.89
C THR A 688 9.37 9.91 -6.13
N ILE A 689 9.42 8.63 -6.45
CA ILE A 689 9.98 8.09 -7.69
C ILE A 689 8.82 7.86 -8.67
N SER A 690 8.95 8.44 -9.86
CA SER A 690 7.94 8.37 -10.91
C SER A 690 8.54 7.88 -12.22
N LEU A 691 7.83 6.99 -12.90
CA LEU A 691 8.15 6.59 -14.27
C LEU A 691 7.90 7.77 -15.21
N ASP A 692 8.87 8.12 -16.05
CA ASP A 692 8.67 9.15 -17.09
C ASP A 692 7.74 8.60 -18.19
N ILE A 693 6.73 9.37 -18.53
CA ILE A 693 5.73 8.93 -19.52
C ILE A 693 6.36 8.68 -20.90
N ARG A 694 7.46 9.35 -21.24
CA ARG A 694 8.19 9.15 -22.49
C ARG A 694 8.82 7.77 -22.58
N TYR A 695 9.37 7.25 -21.45
CA TYR A 695 9.89 5.88 -21.44
C TYR A 695 8.78 4.85 -21.59
N MET A 696 7.65 5.03 -20.90
CA MET A 696 6.49 4.19 -21.12
C MET A 696 6.07 4.15 -22.58
N LEU A 697 5.89 5.32 -23.22
CA LEU A 697 5.47 5.40 -24.62
C LEU A 697 6.55 4.88 -25.59
N PHE A 698 7.83 5.03 -25.28
CA PHE A 698 8.94 4.43 -26.03
C PHE A 698 8.85 2.91 -26.02
N ILE A 699 8.58 2.30 -24.86
CA ILE A 699 8.38 0.86 -24.76
C ILE A 699 7.15 0.41 -25.53
N VAL A 700 6.02 1.09 -25.44
CA VAL A 700 4.78 0.78 -26.17
C VAL A 700 4.98 0.85 -27.68
N ASP A 701 5.59 1.93 -28.17
CA ASP A 701 5.76 2.18 -29.60
C ASP A 701 6.91 1.34 -30.22
N LYS A 702 8.13 1.50 -29.70
CA LYS A 702 9.33 0.94 -30.34
C LYS A 702 9.57 -0.52 -29.99
N LEU A 703 9.36 -0.93 -28.75
CA LEU A 703 9.51 -2.32 -28.35
C LEU A 703 8.26 -3.14 -28.67
N GLY A 704 7.10 -2.68 -28.23
CA GLY A 704 5.81 -3.35 -28.38
C GLY A 704 5.18 -3.23 -29.76
N GLY A 705 5.57 -2.21 -30.55
CA GLY A 705 4.98 -1.93 -31.85
C GLY A 705 3.46 -1.69 -31.76
N ALA A 706 2.97 -1.21 -30.61
CA ALA A 706 1.54 -1.00 -30.36
C ALA A 706 1.14 0.45 -30.70
N LYS A 707 1.29 0.80 -31.98
CA LYS A 707 1.00 2.14 -32.48
C LYS A 707 -0.46 2.54 -32.28
N ASN A 708 -1.40 1.59 -32.34
CA ASN A 708 -2.81 1.82 -32.05
C ASN A 708 -3.05 2.43 -30.66
N ILE A 709 -2.25 2.06 -29.66
CA ILE A 709 -2.32 2.67 -28.30
C ILE A 709 -1.83 4.12 -28.35
N ILE A 710 -0.72 4.38 -29.05
CA ILE A 710 -0.17 5.73 -29.17
C ILE A 710 -1.12 6.67 -29.93
N ASP A 711 -1.73 6.18 -31.02
CA ASP A 711 -2.63 6.95 -31.88
C ASP A 711 -3.95 7.31 -31.15
N GLU A 712 -4.32 6.59 -30.10
CA GLU A 712 -5.51 6.87 -29.27
C GLU A 712 -5.28 8.02 -28.27
N LEU A 713 -4.02 8.35 -27.95
CA LEU A 713 -3.66 9.35 -26.94
C LEU A 713 -3.72 10.80 -27.49
N MET A 714 -4.08 11.73 -26.62
CA MET A 714 -3.90 13.16 -26.88
C MET A 714 -2.48 13.57 -26.48
N LEU A 715 -1.52 13.45 -27.41
CA LEU A 715 -0.12 13.82 -27.17
C LEU A 715 0.08 15.34 -27.22
N VAL A 716 0.73 15.89 -26.19
CA VAL A 716 1.16 17.28 -26.13
C VAL A 716 2.67 17.35 -26.36
N LYS A 717 3.06 17.91 -27.51
CA LYS A 717 4.46 18.04 -28.00
C LYS A 717 5.06 19.37 -27.65
#